data_4f33e620f7a26f6bb6c91af70f584277
#
_entry.id   4f33e620f7a26f6bb6c91af70f584277
#
_cell.length_a   1.000
_cell.length_b   1.000
_cell.length_c   1.000
_cell.angle_alpha   90.00
_cell.angle_beta   90.00
_cell.angle_gamma   90.00
#
_symmetry.space_group_name_H-M   'P 1'
#
loop_
_entity.id
_entity.type
_entity.pdbx_description
1 polymer ?
#
loop_
_entity_poly.entity_id
_entity_poly.type
_entity_poly.pdbx_seq_one_letter_code
_entity_poly.pdbx_strand_id
1 'polypeptide(L)'
;MQVSCKTITLFQATLALLLMIFSTGYAQPAGETVNYTDPQAVAGKLTYERNCASCHGVNLEGAAVVPNLSGDVFTAKWSGAPLQELATALRQMPPGNTDGLNERTYEELAAYILAFNGILAAPDAAANTLIFKANGLLPDMTGGRHAPIVTNITSGAAEVLERLSPVTDEMLKNPPAEDWLLWQNSYDNQGYSSLDQVNRETVSDLVLSWRMPLQIGENNPGPIVHDGIMFFFTFPDTVLAIDARNGSLLWRYQHQSDVRPSQKKGIALHGSQVYVPTSDLHVLALDAMTGELIWDHEIETEEGLEGYHLRMAPMVIGDTVIQGITSLRVPKGGWILGINRNTGAQKWRFNTIPRPGEPGGNSWNGLLIEERSGGSVWNAGSYDEALNLVYFGVAPTYDTAPLLSPVNVDGITNDALYTNATIALNPDTGELVWYYQHLANDQWDLDWAFERQIVTIPFEGESRKAVINMGKLGILDALDAATGEYLFSMDMGLQNVVSAIDPDTGYKTINPYTIPQLDETRLICANHYGAKSWPPAAFNPTTNRLYLPLNEGCMEAGPEGRYEILTTGVQMRQALLPDSNGRMGRIQALDLGSQEFDWLHRQPSPVISSILATAGGLVFAGDLNRNFKALDEATGEVLWETDLDDIPSSTIVTYAVEDIQYVAIATGQTGYHVNDWARMYDIFAESQGMPVNDSPKGGAAIWVFTLAR
;
A
#
# COMPACT_ATOMS: atom_id res chain seq x y z
N MET A 1 -33.48 -27.78 -67.91
CA MET A 1 -32.03 -27.95 -67.92
C MET A 1 -31.59 -28.16 -66.48
N GLN A 2 -31.25 -29.39 -66.13
CA GLN A 2 -30.79 -29.81 -64.86
C GLN A 2 -29.36 -29.33 -64.70
N VAL A 3 -29.05 -28.55 -63.65
CA VAL A 3 -27.68 -28.33 -63.16
C VAL A 3 -27.60 -28.87 -61.74
N SER A 4 -26.71 -29.77 -61.61
CA SER A 4 -26.42 -30.80 -60.65
C SER A 4 -26.18 -30.28 -59.18
N CYS A 5 -26.89 -30.94 -58.28
CA CYS A 5 -26.83 -30.83 -56.82
C CYS A 5 -25.61 -31.54 -56.19
N LYS A 6 -24.40 -31.40 -56.77
CA LYS A 6 -23.17 -32.06 -56.23
C LYS A 6 -22.10 -31.11 -55.75
N THR A 7 -22.25 -29.79 -55.86
CA THR A 7 -21.22 -28.81 -55.52
C THR A 7 -21.46 -28.16 -54.14
N ILE A 8 -22.61 -28.38 -53.50
CA ILE A 8 -22.94 -27.79 -52.19
C ILE A 8 -22.47 -28.68 -51.03
N THR A 9 -22.30 -29.98 -51.26
CA THR A 9 -21.88 -30.92 -50.17
C THR A 9 -20.37 -30.92 -49.91
N LEU A 10 -19.54 -30.40 -50.83
CA LEU A 10 -18.09 -30.31 -50.57
C LEU A 10 -17.69 -29.02 -49.82
N PHE A 11 -18.52 -27.97 -49.87
CA PHE A 11 -18.23 -26.71 -49.17
C PHE A 11 -18.64 -26.75 -47.69
N GLN A 12 -19.62 -27.61 -47.34
CA GLN A 12 -19.99 -27.80 -45.91
C GLN A 12 -19.04 -28.76 -45.18
N ALA A 13 -18.39 -29.69 -45.87
CA ALA A 13 -17.43 -30.61 -45.28
C ALA A 13 -16.07 -29.91 -45.01
N THR A 14 -15.69 -28.91 -45.82
CA THR A 14 -14.47 -28.13 -45.61
C THR A 14 -14.64 -27.05 -44.51
N LEU A 15 -15.84 -26.52 -44.30
CA LEU A 15 -16.11 -25.56 -43.23
C LEU A 15 -16.21 -26.26 -41.85
N ALA A 16 -16.74 -27.50 -41.83
CA ALA A 16 -16.76 -28.32 -40.60
C ALA A 16 -15.37 -28.84 -40.18
N LEU A 17 -14.46 -29.02 -41.15
CA LEU A 17 -13.08 -29.44 -40.84
C LEU A 17 -12.19 -28.26 -40.44
N LEU A 18 -12.50 -27.02 -40.85
CA LEU A 18 -11.81 -25.79 -40.37
C LEU A 18 -12.30 -25.33 -39.01
N LEU A 19 -13.50 -25.68 -38.59
CA LEU A 19 -14.02 -25.40 -37.23
C LEU A 19 -13.58 -26.44 -36.19
N MET A 20 -13.06 -27.60 -36.61
CA MET A 20 -12.48 -28.60 -35.69
C MET A 20 -10.96 -28.42 -35.44
N ILE A 21 -10.29 -27.48 -36.09
CA ILE A 21 -8.86 -27.23 -35.90
C ILE A 21 -8.63 -26.07 -34.93
N PHE A 22 -9.66 -25.32 -34.54
CA PHE A 22 -9.55 -24.22 -33.55
C PHE A 22 -10.08 -24.54 -32.14
N SER A 23 -10.37 -25.80 -31.84
CA SER A 23 -10.72 -26.25 -30.47
C SER A 23 -9.68 -27.20 -29.87
N THR A 24 -8.40 -27.03 -30.19
CA THR A 24 -7.38 -27.43 -29.24
C THR A 24 -7.23 -26.27 -28.26
N GLY A 25 -8.03 -26.31 -27.19
CA GLY A 25 -7.75 -25.52 -26.03
C GLY A 25 -6.29 -25.79 -25.66
N TYR A 26 -5.45 -24.76 -25.69
CA TYR A 26 -4.19 -24.80 -25.01
C TYR A 26 -4.57 -24.99 -23.52
N ALA A 27 -4.47 -26.22 -23.04
CA ALA A 27 -4.36 -26.44 -21.60
C ALA A 27 -3.10 -25.68 -21.18
N GLN A 28 -3.27 -24.53 -20.51
CA GLN A 28 -2.16 -23.87 -19.84
C GLN A 28 -1.49 -24.92 -18.95
N PRO A 29 -0.17 -25.04 -18.96
CA PRO A 29 0.51 -25.89 -18.00
C PRO A 29 0.10 -25.40 -16.61
N ALA A 30 -0.44 -26.29 -15.78
CA ALA A 30 -0.64 -26.03 -14.37
C ALA A 30 0.68 -25.50 -13.81
N GLY A 31 0.67 -24.34 -13.17
CA GLY A 31 1.87 -23.77 -12.58
C GLY A 31 2.54 -24.81 -11.70
N GLU A 32 3.82 -25.04 -11.91
CA GLU A 32 4.57 -26.04 -11.14
C GLU A 32 4.64 -25.59 -9.68
N THR A 33 3.97 -26.31 -8.81
CA THR A 33 3.97 -26.06 -7.37
C THR A 33 4.98 -26.97 -6.67
N VAL A 34 5.60 -26.46 -5.62
CA VAL A 34 6.47 -27.25 -4.76
C VAL A 34 5.70 -27.64 -3.50
N ASN A 35 5.89 -28.89 -3.06
CA ASN A 35 5.14 -29.47 -1.95
C ASN A 35 5.65 -28.95 -0.59
N TYR A 36 5.32 -27.71 -0.24
CA TYR A 36 5.51 -27.13 1.09
C TYR A 36 4.24 -26.38 1.51
N THR A 37 4.15 -25.93 2.75
CA THR A 37 3.03 -25.14 3.29
C THR A 37 3.48 -23.74 3.66
N ASP A 38 2.56 -22.77 3.63
CA ASP A 38 2.83 -21.41 4.07
C ASP A 38 3.36 -21.34 5.53
N PRO A 39 2.85 -22.11 6.51
CA PRO A 39 3.45 -22.19 7.83
C PRO A 39 4.92 -22.65 7.85
N GLN A 40 5.35 -23.53 6.92
CA GLN A 40 6.76 -23.88 6.79
C GLN A 40 7.61 -22.71 6.30
N ALA A 41 7.12 -21.95 5.33
CA ALA A 41 7.81 -20.75 4.85
C ALA A 41 7.92 -19.67 5.95
N VAL A 42 6.88 -19.50 6.77
CA VAL A 42 6.90 -18.61 7.95
C VAL A 42 7.96 -19.02 8.95
N ALA A 43 8.01 -20.29 9.34
CA ALA A 43 9.02 -20.81 10.26
C ALA A 43 10.44 -20.66 9.69
N GLY A 44 10.57 -20.86 8.37
CA GLY A 44 11.83 -20.69 7.64
C GLY A 44 12.36 -19.27 7.65
N LYS A 45 11.47 -18.27 7.55
CA LYS A 45 11.84 -16.85 7.67
C LYS A 45 12.52 -16.56 9.00
N LEU A 46 11.93 -16.98 10.11
CA LEU A 46 12.49 -16.74 11.45
C LEU A 46 13.88 -17.40 11.60
N THR A 47 14.05 -18.57 11.02
CA THR A 47 15.34 -19.26 11.02
C THR A 47 16.36 -18.55 10.13
N TYR A 48 15.93 -18.05 8.96
CA TYR A 48 16.76 -17.29 8.04
C TYR A 48 17.29 -16.00 8.68
N GLU A 49 16.43 -15.24 9.30
CA GLU A 49 16.79 -13.98 9.98
C GLU A 49 17.84 -14.18 11.07
N ARG A 50 17.73 -15.28 11.81
CA ARG A 50 18.67 -15.60 12.90
C ARG A 50 20.02 -16.14 12.43
N ASN A 51 20.05 -16.92 11.36
CA ASN A 51 21.22 -17.72 11.00
C ASN A 51 21.85 -17.33 9.65
N CYS A 52 21.12 -16.66 8.76
CA CYS A 52 21.52 -16.45 7.37
C CYS A 52 21.57 -14.97 6.97
N ALA A 53 20.67 -14.12 7.51
CA ALA A 53 20.51 -12.76 7.10
C ALA A 53 21.76 -11.87 7.32
N SER A 54 22.57 -12.18 8.33
CA SER A 54 23.83 -11.46 8.58
C SER A 54 24.84 -11.57 7.43
N CYS A 55 24.76 -12.62 6.62
CA CYS A 55 25.64 -12.83 5.46
C CYS A 55 24.90 -12.62 4.12
N HIS A 56 23.68 -13.16 4.01
CA HIS A 56 22.91 -13.14 2.75
C HIS A 56 21.97 -11.93 2.62
N GLY A 57 21.99 -11.00 3.59
CA GLY A 57 21.11 -9.84 3.62
C GLY A 57 19.70 -10.19 4.12
N VAL A 58 18.98 -9.22 4.68
CA VAL A 58 17.62 -9.42 5.21
C VAL A 58 16.57 -9.75 4.14
N ASN A 59 16.86 -9.37 2.89
CA ASN A 59 16.01 -9.60 1.72
C ASN A 59 16.64 -10.59 0.72
N LEU A 60 17.49 -11.50 1.19
CA LEU A 60 18.15 -12.51 0.37
C LEU A 60 19.07 -11.93 -0.74
N GLU A 61 19.42 -10.64 -0.65
CA GLU A 61 20.18 -9.90 -1.66
C GLU A 61 21.66 -10.25 -1.76
N GLY A 62 22.18 -11.02 -0.80
CA GLY A 62 23.60 -11.38 -0.78
C GLY A 62 24.54 -10.22 -0.46
N ALA A 63 25.84 -10.43 -0.69
CA ALA A 63 26.90 -9.43 -0.59
C ALA A 63 28.01 -9.75 -1.59
N ALA A 64 29.06 -8.91 -1.69
CA ALA A 64 30.10 -9.02 -2.69
C ALA A 64 30.72 -10.43 -2.89
N VAL A 65 30.77 -11.24 -1.83
CA VAL A 65 31.32 -12.62 -1.86
C VAL A 65 30.30 -13.66 -1.36
N VAL A 66 29.09 -13.23 -1.01
CA VAL A 66 28.01 -14.11 -0.50
C VAL A 66 26.92 -14.13 -1.57
N PRO A 67 26.53 -15.33 -2.06
CA PRO A 67 25.58 -15.41 -3.16
C PRO A 67 24.22 -14.83 -2.78
N ASN A 68 23.62 -14.16 -3.73
CA ASN A 68 22.22 -13.76 -3.70
C ASN A 68 21.33 -15.01 -3.69
N LEU A 69 20.34 -15.05 -2.80
CA LEU A 69 19.37 -16.15 -2.68
C LEU A 69 17.99 -15.75 -3.27
N SER A 70 17.95 -14.69 -4.05
CA SER A 70 16.75 -14.19 -4.73
C SER A 70 17.07 -13.64 -6.13
N GLY A 71 16.02 -13.45 -6.95
CA GLY A 71 16.09 -12.86 -8.28
C GLY A 71 16.90 -13.68 -9.29
N ASP A 72 17.47 -13.01 -10.32
CA ASP A 72 18.13 -13.64 -11.47
C ASP A 72 19.23 -14.63 -11.10
N VAL A 73 20.02 -14.32 -10.06
CA VAL A 73 21.12 -15.18 -9.61
C VAL A 73 20.59 -16.51 -9.06
N PHE A 74 19.50 -16.43 -8.28
CA PHE A 74 18.82 -17.62 -7.78
C PHE A 74 18.18 -18.40 -8.93
N THR A 75 17.44 -17.71 -9.78
CA THR A 75 16.77 -18.27 -10.95
C THR A 75 17.73 -18.97 -11.90
N ALA A 76 18.82 -18.30 -12.28
CA ALA A 76 19.84 -18.88 -13.18
C ALA A 76 20.48 -20.14 -12.63
N LYS A 77 20.58 -20.27 -11.31
CA LYS A 77 21.21 -21.42 -10.66
C LYS A 77 20.24 -22.57 -10.41
N TRP A 78 18.99 -22.25 -10.05
CA TRP A 78 18.08 -23.25 -9.48
C TRP A 78 16.91 -23.61 -10.40
N SER A 79 16.66 -22.86 -11.49
CA SER A 79 15.63 -23.20 -12.49
C SER A 79 15.84 -24.59 -13.05
N GLY A 80 14.82 -25.43 -12.97
CA GLY A 80 14.87 -26.81 -13.42
C GLY A 80 15.83 -27.73 -12.64
N ALA A 81 16.47 -27.25 -11.57
CA ALA A 81 17.39 -28.04 -10.76
C ALA A 81 16.62 -29.01 -9.84
N PRO A 82 17.22 -30.16 -9.49
CA PRO A 82 16.65 -31.05 -8.48
C PRO A 82 16.51 -30.38 -7.11
N LEU A 83 15.37 -30.49 -6.46
CA LEU A 83 15.15 -30.03 -5.09
C LEU A 83 16.22 -30.51 -4.09
N GLN A 84 16.75 -31.71 -4.33
CA GLN A 84 17.83 -32.27 -3.53
C GLN A 84 19.15 -31.49 -3.62
N GLU A 85 19.41 -30.81 -4.72
CA GLU A 85 20.60 -29.97 -4.85
C GLU A 85 20.48 -28.68 -4.01
N LEU A 86 19.29 -28.06 -3.98
CA LEU A 86 18.99 -26.95 -3.09
C LEU A 86 19.12 -27.39 -1.62
N ALA A 87 18.57 -28.54 -1.26
CA ALA A 87 18.71 -29.12 0.07
C ALA A 87 20.17 -29.32 0.48
N THR A 88 20.98 -29.84 -0.45
CA THR A 88 22.41 -30.04 -0.21
C THR A 88 23.15 -28.74 0.00
N ALA A 89 22.85 -27.72 -0.80
CA ALA A 89 23.45 -26.40 -0.66
C ALA A 89 23.10 -25.75 0.69
N LEU A 90 21.85 -25.86 1.13
CA LEU A 90 21.40 -25.32 2.42
C LEU A 90 22.09 -26.00 3.61
N ARG A 91 22.30 -27.33 3.57
CA ARG A 91 23.01 -28.05 4.63
C ARG A 91 24.49 -27.71 4.75
N GLN A 92 25.08 -27.11 3.71
CA GLN A 92 26.45 -26.60 3.76
C GLN A 92 26.56 -25.23 4.44
N MET A 93 25.43 -24.64 4.86
CA MET A 93 25.35 -23.31 5.50
C MET A 93 24.97 -23.42 6.98
N PRO A 94 25.51 -22.56 7.86
CA PRO A 94 26.59 -21.58 7.59
C PRO A 94 27.94 -22.28 7.42
N PRO A 95 28.89 -21.66 6.68
CA PRO A 95 30.23 -22.23 6.49
C PRO A 95 30.91 -22.52 7.82
N GLY A 96 31.44 -23.76 7.96
CA GLY A 96 32.07 -24.22 9.19
C GLY A 96 31.14 -24.88 10.21
N ASN A 97 29.84 -24.90 9.94
CA ASN A 97 28.84 -25.60 10.75
C ASN A 97 27.88 -26.41 9.86
N THR A 98 28.40 -27.19 8.98
CA THR A 98 27.64 -28.07 8.06
C THR A 98 26.72 -28.99 8.87
N ASP A 99 25.47 -29.14 8.40
CA ASP A 99 24.40 -29.89 9.10
C ASP A 99 24.11 -29.39 10.54
N GLY A 100 24.38 -28.11 10.81
CA GLY A 100 24.19 -27.51 12.13
C GLY A 100 22.73 -27.32 12.56
N LEU A 101 21.78 -27.49 11.64
CA LEU A 101 20.34 -27.40 11.90
C LEU A 101 19.70 -28.79 11.69
N ASN A 102 18.54 -29.02 12.30
CA ASN A 102 17.79 -30.26 12.06
C ASN A 102 17.11 -30.25 10.67
N GLU A 103 16.74 -31.44 10.19
CA GLU A 103 16.13 -31.64 8.86
C GLU A 103 14.91 -30.77 8.62
N ARG A 104 14.00 -30.70 9.56
CA ARG A 104 12.79 -29.87 9.48
C ARG A 104 13.11 -28.40 9.32
N THR A 105 14.11 -27.92 10.01
CA THR A 105 14.54 -26.50 9.94
C THR A 105 15.13 -26.17 8.56
N TYR A 106 15.87 -27.08 7.94
CA TYR A 106 16.34 -26.89 6.56
C TYR A 106 15.19 -26.90 5.54
N GLU A 107 14.16 -27.72 5.76
CA GLU A 107 12.95 -27.72 4.92
C GLU A 107 12.17 -26.43 5.07
N GLU A 108 12.04 -25.91 6.29
CA GLU A 108 11.43 -24.61 6.57
C GLU A 108 12.22 -23.48 5.90
N LEU A 109 13.55 -23.48 5.96
CA LEU A 109 14.40 -22.53 5.24
C LEU A 109 14.22 -22.60 3.72
N ALA A 110 14.16 -23.82 3.16
CA ALA A 110 13.89 -24.00 1.74
C ALA A 110 12.51 -23.44 1.36
N ALA A 111 11.48 -23.72 2.15
CA ALA A 111 10.15 -23.20 1.95
C ALA A 111 10.14 -21.67 1.90
N TYR A 112 10.84 -21.01 2.83
CA TYR A 112 10.97 -19.56 2.85
C TYR A 112 11.68 -19.01 1.61
N ILE A 113 12.84 -19.60 1.22
CA ILE A 113 13.59 -19.13 0.06
C ILE A 113 12.77 -19.34 -1.23
N LEU A 114 12.07 -20.46 -1.36
CA LEU A 114 11.20 -20.73 -2.50
C LEU A 114 10.01 -19.76 -2.54
N ALA A 115 9.34 -19.55 -1.41
CA ALA A 115 8.25 -18.60 -1.29
C ALA A 115 8.70 -17.17 -1.64
N PHE A 116 9.89 -16.76 -1.15
CA PHE A 116 10.45 -15.45 -1.45
C PHE A 116 10.75 -15.24 -2.95
N ASN A 117 11.09 -16.31 -3.65
CA ASN A 117 11.30 -16.32 -5.10
C ASN A 117 10.01 -16.60 -5.90
N GLY A 118 8.84 -16.51 -5.28
CA GLY A 118 7.55 -16.64 -5.96
C GLY A 118 7.15 -18.07 -6.35
N ILE A 119 7.88 -19.11 -5.90
CA ILE A 119 7.51 -20.50 -6.16
C ILE A 119 6.41 -20.89 -5.20
N LEU A 120 5.25 -21.31 -5.73
CA LEU A 120 4.05 -21.50 -4.93
C LEU A 120 4.07 -22.75 -4.08
N ALA A 121 3.43 -22.69 -2.91
CA ALA A 121 3.05 -23.83 -2.13
C ALA A 121 2.01 -24.67 -2.88
N ALA A 122 2.10 -26.00 -2.80
CA ALA A 122 1.06 -26.86 -3.36
C ALA A 122 -0.25 -26.69 -2.55
N PRO A 123 -1.42 -26.51 -3.20
CA PRO A 123 -2.69 -26.24 -2.51
C PRO A 123 -3.13 -27.33 -1.54
N ASP A 124 -2.69 -28.57 -1.77
CA ASP A 124 -3.02 -29.77 -1.00
C ASP A 124 -1.87 -30.24 -0.10
N ALA A 125 -0.83 -29.39 0.08
CA ALA A 125 0.29 -29.73 0.95
C ALA A 125 -0.16 -29.92 2.40
N ALA A 126 0.10 -31.08 2.97
CA ALA A 126 -0.21 -31.34 4.37
C ALA A 126 0.83 -30.71 5.31
N ALA A 127 0.41 -30.27 6.50
CA ALA A 127 1.25 -29.57 7.47
C ALA A 127 2.57 -30.28 7.90
N ASN A 128 2.71 -31.55 7.59
CA ASN A 128 3.92 -32.35 7.84
C ASN A 128 4.62 -32.81 6.56
N THR A 129 4.36 -32.19 5.43
CA THR A 129 4.99 -32.52 4.16
C THR A 129 6.48 -32.19 4.20
N LEU A 130 7.31 -33.16 3.85
CA LEU A 130 8.75 -32.97 3.77
C LEU A 130 9.13 -32.63 2.33
N ILE A 131 9.55 -31.36 2.10
CA ILE A 131 9.91 -30.82 0.79
C ILE A 131 10.96 -31.68 0.10
N PHE A 132 11.98 -32.09 0.84
CA PHE A 132 13.15 -32.81 0.28
C PHE A 132 12.91 -34.29 0.00
N LYS A 133 11.76 -34.85 0.37
CA LYS A 133 11.41 -36.24 0.02
C LYS A 133 10.71 -36.36 -1.33
N ALA A 134 10.29 -35.24 -1.92
CA ALA A 134 9.76 -35.22 -3.28
C ALA A 134 10.92 -35.33 -4.28
N ASN A 135 10.93 -36.33 -5.13
CA ASN A 135 11.83 -36.44 -6.29
C ASN A 135 11.36 -35.45 -7.39
N GLY A 136 11.37 -34.18 -7.08
CA GLY A 136 10.90 -33.12 -7.98
C GLY A 136 12.05 -32.26 -8.48
N LEU A 137 11.85 -31.66 -9.66
CA LEU A 137 12.65 -30.55 -10.14
C LEU A 137 12.01 -29.23 -9.65
N LEU A 138 12.82 -28.23 -9.42
CA LEU A 138 12.33 -26.86 -9.31
C LEU A 138 11.74 -26.42 -10.65
N PRO A 139 10.70 -25.55 -10.66
CA PRO A 139 10.13 -25.06 -11.89
C PRO A 139 11.18 -24.42 -12.81
N ASP A 140 10.93 -24.42 -14.11
CA ASP A 140 11.74 -23.65 -15.05
C ASP A 140 11.43 -22.16 -14.88
N MET A 141 12.35 -21.44 -14.26
CA MET A 141 12.26 -20.00 -13.98
C MET A 141 12.99 -19.15 -15.03
N THR A 142 13.61 -19.77 -16.06
CA THR A 142 14.48 -19.08 -17.04
C THR A 142 13.76 -18.59 -18.30
N GLY A 143 12.50 -18.96 -18.51
CA GLY A 143 11.69 -18.50 -19.63
C GLY A 143 11.25 -17.06 -19.41
N GLY A 144 11.68 -16.13 -20.28
CA GLY A 144 11.34 -14.71 -20.16
C GLY A 144 9.86 -14.43 -19.95
N ARG A 145 9.50 -13.26 -19.38
CA ARG A 145 8.19 -12.82 -18.86
C ARG A 145 7.21 -13.98 -18.68
N HIS A 146 7.24 -14.58 -17.48
CA HIS A 146 6.44 -15.76 -17.18
C HIS A 146 4.95 -15.46 -17.40
N ALA A 147 4.26 -16.36 -18.10
CA ALA A 147 2.81 -16.23 -18.22
C ALA A 147 2.17 -16.24 -16.82
N PRO A 148 1.21 -15.33 -16.55
CA PRO A 148 0.53 -15.29 -15.27
C PRO A 148 -0.12 -16.64 -14.96
N ILE A 149 -0.01 -17.05 -13.70
CA ILE A 149 -0.61 -18.29 -13.22
C ILE A 149 -2.00 -17.98 -12.68
N VAL A 150 -3.03 -18.47 -13.36
CA VAL A 150 -4.40 -18.44 -12.85
C VAL A 150 -4.76 -19.85 -12.40
N THR A 151 -5.16 -19.99 -11.14
CA THR A 151 -5.65 -21.27 -10.60
C THR A 151 -7.07 -21.09 -10.08
N ASN A 152 -8.04 -21.80 -10.67
CA ASN A 152 -9.39 -21.96 -10.14
C ASN A 152 -9.41 -23.14 -9.17
N ILE A 153 -9.69 -22.90 -7.88
CA ILE A 153 -9.27 -23.83 -6.82
C ILE A 153 -10.39 -24.61 -6.16
N THR A 154 -11.67 -24.20 -6.22
CA THR A 154 -12.74 -24.89 -5.46
C THR A 154 -13.93 -25.33 -6.30
N SER A 155 -14.41 -26.55 -6.03
CA SER A 155 -15.74 -26.97 -6.43
C SER A 155 -16.78 -26.10 -5.70
N GLY A 156 -17.56 -25.32 -6.44
CA GLY A 156 -18.52 -24.35 -5.89
C GLY A 156 -18.11 -22.88 -6.06
N ALA A 157 -16.89 -22.59 -6.48
CA ALA A 157 -16.44 -21.23 -6.80
C ALA A 157 -17.33 -20.55 -7.86
N ALA A 158 -17.79 -21.31 -8.85
CA ALA A 158 -18.65 -20.79 -9.90
C ALA A 158 -19.96 -20.18 -9.37
N GLU A 159 -20.63 -20.82 -8.41
CA GLU A 159 -21.90 -20.31 -7.83
C GLU A 159 -21.69 -18.99 -7.05
N VAL A 160 -20.53 -18.81 -6.43
CA VAL A 160 -20.19 -17.58 -5.73
C VAL A 160 -19.87 -16.47 -6.73
N LEU A 161 -19.04 -16.77 -7.74
CA LEU A 161 -18.61 -15.81 -8.76
C LEU A 161 -19.77 -15.39 -9.69
N GLU A 162 -20.79 -16.24 -9.92
CA GLU A 162 -21.99 -15.90 -10.70
C GLU A 162 -22.83 -14.77 -10.05
N ARG A 163 -22.60 -14.44 -8.78
CA ARG A 163 -23.28 -13.33 -8.10
C ARG A 163 -22.67 -11.97 -8.43
N LEU A 164 -21.41 -11.95 -8.90
CA LEU A 164 -20.66 -10.74 -9.13
C LEU A 164 -21.31 -9.87 -10.21
N SER A 165 -21.80 -8.72 -9.82
CA SER A 165 -22.33 -7.70 -10.71
C SER A 165 -21.24 -6.69 -11.13
N PRO A 166 -21.38 -6.01 -12.27
CA PRO A 166 -20.42 -4.98 -12.66
C PRO A 166 -20.46 -3.77 -11.73
N VAL A 167 -19.30 -3.34 -11.22
CA VAL A 167 -19.17 -2.11 -10.41
C VAL A 167 -19.29 -0.88 -11.30
N THR A 168 -20.13 0.07 -10.92
CA THR A 168 -20.38 1.32 -11.65
C THR A 168 -19.74 2.53 -10.96
N ASP A 169 -19.58 3.65 -11.69
CA ASP A 169 -19.13 4.91 -11.11
C ASP A 169 -20.08 5.40 -9.97
N GLU A 170 -21.40 5.17 -10.10
CA GLU A 170 -22.34 5.51 -9.05
C GLU A 170 -22.13 4.68 -7.79
N MET A 171 -21.78 3.39 -7.91
CA MET A 171 -21.45 2.55 -6.75
C MET A 171 -20.12 2.97 -6.11
N LEU A 172 -19.14 3.42 -6.88
CA LEU A 172 -17.86 3.94 -6.34
C LEU A 172 -18.04 5.27 -5.62
N LYS A 173 -19.04 6.05 -6.01
CA LYS A 173 -19.41 7.30 -5.35
C LYS A 173 -20.26 7.08 -4.09
N ASN A 174 -21.26 6.22 -4.20
CA ASN A 174 -22.22 5.88 -3.16
C ASN A 174 -22.26 4.35 -2.99
N PRO A 175 -21.26 3.74 -2.32
CA PRO A 175 -21.17 2.30 -2.18
C PRO A 175 -22.42 1.71 -1.49
N PRO A 176 -22.90 0.55 -1.96
CA PRO A 176 -23.83 -0.24 -1.17
C PRO A 176 -23.27 -0.47 0.25
N ALA A 177 -24.12 -0.47 1.26
CA ALA A 177 -23.67 -0.59 2.65
C ALA A 177 -22.91 -1.89 2.91
N GLU A 178 -23.30 -2.97 2.21
CA GLU A 178 -22.70 -4.29 2.28
C GLU A 178 -21.33 -4.41 1.59
N ASP A 179 -20.93 -3.43 0.78
CA ASP A 179 -19.70 -3.45 -0.01
C ASP A 179 -18.59 -2.57 0.60
N TRP A 180 -17.36 -2.80 0.12
CA TRP A 180 -16.21 -1.92 0.33
C TRP A 180 -15.41 -1.83 -0.97
N LEU A 181 -15.64 -0.81 -1.78
CA LEU A 181 -15.30 -0.81 -3.21
C LEU A 181 -13.98 -0.14 -3.58
N LEU A 182 -13.45 0.73 -2.73
CA LEU A 182 -12.20 1.45 -2.95
C LEU A 182 -11.29 1.38 -1.73
N TRP A 183 -10.08 1.89 -1.87
CA TRP A 183 -9.08 1.94 -0.81
C TRP A 183 -9.62 2.50 0.53
N GLN A 184 -10.49 3.52 0.47
CA GLN A 184 -11.19 4.12 1.61
C GLN A 184 -12.71 4.13 1.38
N ASN A 185 -13.24 3.06 0.84
CA ASN A 185 -14.63 2.77 0.52
C ASN A 185 -15.18 3.49 -0.72
N SER A 186 -15.10 4.81 -0.80
CA SER A 186 -15.73 5.64 -1.83
C SER A 186 -14.77 6.66 -2.44
N TYR A 187 -15.20 7.35 -3.48
CA TYR A 187 -14.41 8.38 -4.16
C TYR A 187 -14.00 9.55 -3.26
N ASP A 188 -14.71 9.81 -2.18
CA ASP A 188 -14.39 10.88 -1.23
C ASP A 188 -13.34 10.48 -0.17
N ASN A 189 -12.93 9.23 -0.13
CA ASN A 189 -11.91 8.70 0.78
C ASN A 189 -12.24 8.88 2.28
N GLN A 190 -13.51 8.84 2.68
CA GLN A 190 -13.89 9.13 4.07
C GLN A 190 -13.59 7.99 5.04
N GLY A 191 -13.40 6.75 4.57
CA GLY A 191 -13.11 5.61 5.46
C GLY A 191 -14.25 5.29 6.43
N TYR A 192 -15.48 5.51 5.99
CA TYR A 192 -16.72 5.37 6.77
C TYR A 192 -17.62 4.29 6.19
N SER A 193 -18.31 3.57 7.07
CA SER A 193 -19.35 2.61 6.71
C SER A 193 -20.67 2.93 7.40
N SER A 194 -21.77 2.81 6.68
CA SER A 194 -23.12 2.95 7.22
C SER A 194 -23.64 1.68 7.94
N LEU A 195 -22.87 0.60 8.00
CA LEU A 195 -23.20 -0.61 8.75
C LEU A 195 -23.16 -0.35 10.25
N ASP A 196 -24.15 -0.88 11.00
CA ASP A 196 -24.37 -0.64 12.42
C ASP A 196 -24.68 -1.91 13.24
N GLN A 197 -24.64 -3.10 12.64
CA GLN A 197 -24.89 -4.35 13.36
C GLN A 197 -23.81 -4.59 14.43
N VAL A 198 -22.53 -4.33 14.09
CA VAL A 198 -21.46 -4.22 15.06
C VAL A 198 -21.45 -2.79 15.58
N ASN A 199 -21.86 -2.61 16.84
CA ASN A 199 -22.04 -1.32 17.46
C ASN A 199 -21.57 -1.31 18.93
N ARG A 200 -21.73 -0.19 19.63
CA ARG A 200 -21.30 -0.02 21.01
C ARG A 200 -21.83 -1.08 21.98
N GLU A 201 -23.03 -1.61 21.74
CA GLU A 201 -23.68 -2.60 22.61
C GLU A 201 -23.24 -4.04 22.28
N THR A 202 -22.93 -4.29 21.00
CA THR A 202 -22.67 -5.65 20.49
C THR A 202 -21.19 -5.95 20.27
N VAL A 203 -20.32 -4.94 20.25
CA VAL A 203 -18.90 -5.12 19.90
C VAL A 203 -18.13 -6.04 20.86
N SER A 204 -18.58 -6.16 22.12
CA SER A 204 -18.01 -7.11 23.07
C SER A 204 -18.14 -8.59 22.64
N ASP A 205 -19.11 -8.87 21.77
CA ASP A 205 -19.39 -10.21 21.24
C ASP A 205 -18.67 -10.48 19.90
N LEU A 206 -17.80 -9.57 19.46
CA LEU A 206 -17.02 -9.70 18.21
C LEU A 206 -15.99 -10.81 18.37
N VAL A 207 -16.04 -11.81 17.49
CA VAL A 207 -15.17 -12.98 17.49
C VAL A 207 -14.56 -13.23 16.10
N LEU A 208 -13.46 -13.95 16.05
CA LEU A 208 -12.84 -14.37 14.81
C LEU A 208 -13.80 -15.31 14.05
N SER A 209 -14.20 -14.92 12.83
CA SER A 209 -14.99 -15.72 11.92
C SER A 209 -14.10 -16.67 11.11
N TRP A 210 -13.13 -16.12 10.41
CA TRP A 210 -12.15 -16.88 9.66
C TRP A 210 -10.82 -16.14 9.54
N ARG A 211 -9.78 -16.88 9.21
CA ARG A 211 -8.43 -16.39 8.98
C ARG A 211 -7.83 -17.08 7.77
N MET A 212 -7.26 -16.30 6.84
CA MET A 212 -6.56 -16.81 5.67
C MET A 212 -5.08 -16.46 5.74
N PRO A 213 -4.15 -17.43 5.79
CA PRO A 213 -2.71 -17.17 5.73
C PRO A 213 -2.33 -16.49 4.41
N LEU A 214 -1.39 -15.55 4.48
CA LEU A 214 -0.80 -14.85 3.34
C LEU A 214 0.68 -15.18 3.21
N GLN A 215 1.24 -14.91 2.03
CA GLN A 215 2.69 -14.93 1.86
C GLN A 215 3.35 -13.84 2.71
N ILE A 216 4.54 -14.16 3.21
CA ILE A 216 5.34 -13.24 4.02
C ILE A 216 5.84 -12.13 3.12
N GLY A 217 5.60 -10.88 3.49
CA GLY A 217 6.01 -9.71 2.74
C GLY A 217 5.24 -8.47 3.16
N GLU A 218 5.23 -7.46 2.31
CA GLU A 218 4.56 -6.20 2.58
C GLU A 218 3.06 -6.27 2.22
N ASN A 219 2.23 -6.79 3.14
CA ASN A 219 0.78 -6.91 2.98
C ASN A 219 0.06 -5.66 3.53
N ASN A 220 0.20 -4.54 2.84
CA ASN A 220 -0.43 -3.26 3.22
C ASN A 220 -1.83 -3.00 2.66
N PRO A 221 -2.22 -3.57 1.51
CA PRO A 221 -3.53 -3.30 0.95
C PRO A 221 -4.66 -3.69 1.88
N GLY A 222 -5.73 -2.90 1.87
CA GLY A 222 -7.02 -3.35 2.36
C GLY A 222 -7.74 -4.19 1.30
N PRO A 223 -8.61 -5.12 1.71
CA PRO A 223 -9.48 -5.82 0.77
C PRO A 223 -10.46 -4.87 0.09
N ILE A 224 -10.85 -5.20 -1.15
CA ILE A 224 -12.06 -4.71 -1.81
C ILE A 224 -13.10 -5.82 -1.70
N VAL A 225 -14.31 -5.49 -1.29
CA VAL A 225 -15.41 -6.47 -1.20
C VAL A 225 -16.60 -5.99 -1.99
N HIS A 226 -17.10 -6.87 -2.87
CA HIS A 226 -18.29 -6.64 -3.69
C HIS A 226 -19.08 -7.93 -3.89
N ASP A 227 -20.40 -7.88 -3.70
CA ASP A 227 -21.31 -9.03 -3.84
C ASP A 227 -20.87 -10.28 -3.04
N GLY A 228 -20.22 -10.06 -1.87
CA GLY A 228 -19.70 -11.13 -1.04
C GLY A 228 -18.42 -11.80 -1.55
N ILE A 229 -17.76 -11.20 -2.53
CA ILE A 229 -16.44 -11.60 -3.02
C ILE A 229 -15.40 -10.58 -2.57
N MET A 230 -14.35 -11.07 -1.92
CA MET A 230 -13.23 -10.26 -1.48
C MET A 230 -12.08 -10.37 -2.49
N PHE A 231 -11.66 -9.24 -3.07
CA PHE A 231 -10.46 -9.13 -3.88
C PHE A 231 -9.32 -8.56 -3.03
N PHE A 232 -8.21 -9.26 -2.98
CA PHE A 232 -7.08 -8.88 -2.15
C PHE A 232 -5.76 -8.97 -2.92
N PHE A 233 -4.96 -7.91 -2.84
CA PHE A 233 -3.59 -7.94 -3.33
C PHE A 233 -2.64 -8.35 -2.20
N THR A 234 -1.80 -9.34 -2.45
CA THR A 234 -0.77 -9.80 -1.52
C THR A 234 0.59 -9.89 -2.20
N PHE A 235 1.64 -9.82 -1.39
CA PHE A 235 3.02 -10.01 -1.82
C PHE A 235 3.28 -11.46 -2.28
N PRO A 236 4.12 -11.70 -3.33
CA PRO A 236 4.55 -10.76 -4.37
C PRO A 236 3.53 -10.69 -5.51
N ASP A 237 3.17 -9.49 -5.92
CA ASP A 237 2.30 -9.18 -7.08
C ASP A 237 1.20 -10.22 -7.38
N THR A 238 0.48 -10.62 -6.31
CA THR A 238 -0.55 -11.67 -6.34
C THR A 238 -1.91 -11.08 -6.03
N VAL A 239 -2.92 -11.45 -6.81
CA VAL A 239 -4.32 -11.11 -6.57
C VAL A 239 -5.10 -12.37 -6.21
N LEU A 240 -5.90 -12.28 -5.16
CA LEU A 240 -6.78 -13.34 -4.68
C LEU A 240 -8.22 -12.89 -4.82
N ALA A 241 -9.10 -13.77 -5.31
CA ALA A 241 -10.53 -13.65 -5.10
C ALA A 241 -10.97 -14.71 -4.09
N ILE A 242 -11.72 -14.28 -3.08
CA ILE A 242 -12.01 -15.06 -1.88
C ILE A 242 -13.51 -14.95 -1.60
N ASP A 243 -14.17 -16.04 -1.23
CA ASP A 243 -15.51 -15.99 -0.64
C ASP A 243 -15.43 -15.25 0.70
N ALA A 244 -15.97 -14.05 0.76
CA ALA A 244 -15.87 -13.17 1.92
C ALA A 244 -16.57 -13.70 3.18
N ARG A 245 -17.45 -14.72 3.06
CA ARG A 245 -18.15 -15.36 4.18
C ARG A 245 -17.25 -16.28 5.00
N ASN A 246 -16.30 -16.97 4.34
CA ASN A 246 -15.61 -18.12 4.93
C ASN A 246 -14.12 -18.22 4.60
N GLY A 247 -13.58 -17.32 3.79
CA GLY A 247 -12.17 -17.30 3.41
C GLY A 247 -11.79 -18.33 2.34
N SER A 248 -12.75 -18.97 1.66
CA SER A 248 -12.45 -19.94 0.59
C SER A 248 -11.89 -19.24 -0.64
N LEU A 249 -10.74 -19.68 -1.13
CA LEU A 249 -10.12 -19.13 -2.32
C LEU A 249 -10.92 -19.51 -3.57
N LEU A 250 -11.35 -18.52 -4.36
CA LEU A 250 -12.12 -18.69 -5.57
C LEU A 250 -11.20 -18.77 -6.80
N TRP A 251 -10.27 -17.83 -6.93
CA TRP A 251 -9.19 -17.85 -7.90
C TRP A 251 -7.97 -17.07 -7.37
N ARG A 252 -6.81 -17.34 -7.96
CA ARG A 252 -5.54 -16.68 -7.69
C ARG A 252 -4.87 -16.32 -9.01
N TYR A 253 -4.41 -15.09 -9.12
CA TYR A 253 -3.55 -14.61 -10.21
C TYR A 253 -2.22 -14.19 -9.62
N GLN A 254 -1.11 -14.61 -10.19
CA GLN A 254 0.22 -14.16 -9.81
C GLN A 254 0.96 -13.62 -11.03
N HIS A 255 1.36 -12.34 -10.95
CA HIS A 255 2.25 -11.75 -11.94
C HIS A 255 3.68 -12.21 -11.68
N GLN A 256 4.35 -12.65 -12.75
CA GLN A 256 5.74 -13.08 -12.69
C GLN A 256 6.64 -11.95 -13.21
N SER A 257 7.65 -11.58 -12.43
CA SER A 257 8.55 -10.47 -12.74
C SER A 257 9.95 -10.77 -12.20
N ASP A 258 10.97 -10.35 -12.94
CA ASP A 258 12.38 -10.42 -12.50
C ASP A 258 12.78 -9.23 -11.62
N VAL A 259 11.86 -8.27 -11.44
CA VAL A 259 12.09 -7.09 -10.60
C VAL A 259 11.72 -7.41 -9.16
N ARG A 260 12.50 -6.89 -8.22
CA ARG A 260 12.20 -7.00 -6.79
C ARG A 260 10.78 -6.49 -6.50
N PRO A 261 9.94 -7.30 -5.83
CA PRO A 261 8.60 -6.87 -5.47
C PRO A 261 8.60 -5.60 -4.63
N SER A 262 7.75 -4.65 -4.98
CA SER A 262 7.57 -3.39 -4.27
C SER A 262 6.24 -3.35 -3.52
N GLN A 263 6.22 -2.60 -2.43
CA GLN A 263 5.02 -2.34 -1.64
C GLN A 263 3.90 -1.74 -2.49
N LYS A 264 2.68 -2.25 -2.34
CA LYS A 264 1.47 -1.72 -2.96
C LYS A 264 0.49 -1.22 -1.92
N LYS A 265 -0.39 -0.29 -2.30
CA LYS A 265 -1.46 0.23 -1.44
C LYS A 265 -2.82 -0.37 -1.78
N GLY A 266 -2.93 -1.06 -2.90
CA GLY A 266 -4.17 -1.72 -3.30
C GLY A 266 -4.31 -1.95 -4.79
N ILE A 267 -5.49 -2.41 -5.14
CA ILE A 267 -6.00 -2.63 -6.49
C ILE A 267 -7.26 -1.81 -6.68
N ALA A 268 -7.83 -1.79 -7.88
CA ALA A 268 -9.13 -1.19 -8.14
C ALA A 268 -10.07 -2.20 -8.80
N LEU A 269 -11.37 -2.05 -8.56
CA LEU A 269 -12.45 -2.83 -9.18
C LEU A 269 -13.41 -1.88 -9.89
N HIS A 270 -13.66 -2.09 -11.17
CA HIS A 270 -14.66 -1.33 -11.93
C HIS A 270 -15.18 -2.15 -13.13
N GLY A 271 -16.47 -2.07 -13.42
CA GLY A 271 -17.09 -2.98 -14.35
C GLY A 271 -16.93 -4.42 -13.85
N SER A 272 -16.49 -5.30 -14.73
CA SER A 272 -16.11 -6.68 -14.40
C SER A 272 -14.59 -6.88 -14.43
N GLN A 273 -13.81 -5.84 -14.07
CA GLN A 273 -12.34 -5.87 -14.17
C GLN A 273 -11.66 -5.44 -12.89
N VAL A 274 -10.58 -6.14 -12.55
CA VAL A 274 -9.65 -5.78 -11.47
C VAL A 274 -8.39 -5.17 -12.09
N TYR A 275 -8.00 -3.97 -11.63
CA TYR A 275 -6.82 -3.24 -12.11
C TYR A 275 -5.69 -3.36 -11.10
N VAL A 276 -4.53 -3.84 -11.56
CA VAL A 276 -3.43 -4.28 -10.70
C VAL A 276 -2.13 -3.60 -11.09
N PRO A 277 -1.49 -2.84 -10.19
CA PRO A 277 -0.15 -2.31 -10.41
C PRO A 277 0.88 -3.38 -10.08
N THR A 278 1.87 -3.61 -10.94
CA THR A 278 2.93 -4.60 -10.71
C THR A 278 4.26 -3.97 -10.31
N SER A 279 5.21 -4.79 -9.89
CA SER A 279 6.52 -4.30 -9.43
C SER A 279 7.45 -3.90 -10.59
N ASP A 280 7.23 -4.47 -11.77
CA ASP A 280 7.95 -4.19 -13.02
C ASP A 280 7.30 -3.10 -13.88
N LEU A 281 6.50 -2.24 -13.25
CA LEU A 281 5.84 -1.06 -13.86
C LEU A 281 4.78 -1.41 -14.92
N HIS A 282 4.02 -2.47 -14.72
CA HIS A 282 2.83 -2.74 -15.52
C HIS A 282 1.56 -2.38 -14.77
N VAL A 283 0.54 -1.94 -15.48
CA VAL A 283 -0.83 -1.89 -15.01
C VAL A 283 -1.60 -2.94 -15.79
N LEU A 284 -2.18 -3.90 -15.06
CA LEU A 284 -2.92 -5.01 -15.64
C LEU A 284 -4.41 -4.80 -15.46
N ALA A 285 -5.22 -5.31 -16.39
CA ALA A 285 -6.64 -5.55 -16.18
C ALA A 285 -6.90 -7.05 -16.20
N LEU A 286 -7.49 -7.55 -15.13
CA LEU A 286 -7.92 -8.93 -15.00
C LEU A 286 -9.45 -9.02 -15.06
N ASP A 287 -9.98 -10.08 -15.60
CA ASP A 287 -11.40 -10.40 -15.47
C ASP A 287 -11.72 -10.76 -14.02
N ALA A 288 -12.68 -10.08 -13.41
CA ALA A 288 -12.98 -10.23 -11.98
C ALA A 288 -13.61 -11.60 -11.64
N MET A 289 -14.25 -12.28 -12.60
CA MET A 289 -14.83 -13.61 -12.39
C MET A 289 -13.80 -14.73 -12.53
N THR A 290 -12.84 -14.57 -13.46
CA THR A 290 -11.94 -15.67 -13.83
C THR A 290 -10.49 -15.45 -13.39
N GLY A 291 -10.09 -14.21 -13.13
CA GLY A 291 -8.70 -13.82 -12.90
C GLY A 291 -7.85 -13.79 -14.17
N GLU A 292 -8.44 -14.03 -15.37
CA GLU A 292 -7.71 -14.02 -16.63
C GLU A 292 -7.29 -12.60 -17.04
N LEU A 293 -6.09 -12.48 -17.64
CA LEU A 293 -5.56 -11.22 -18.13
C LEU A 293 -6.33 -10.73 -19.35
N ILE A 294 -6.90 -9.52 -19.28
CA ILE A 294 -7.61 -8.85 -20.38
C ILE A 294 -6.64 -7.99 -21.19
N TRP A 295 -5.88 -7.13 -20.51
CA TRP A 295 -4.83 -6.31 -21.11
C TRP A 295 -3.72 -6.03 -20.13
N ASP A 296 -2.56 -5.71 -20.67
CA ASP A 296 -1.32 -5.39 -19.98
C ASP A 296 -0.74 -4.10 -20.56
N HIS A 297 -0.54 -3.09 -19.71
CA HIS A 297 0.07 -1.81 -20.07
C HIS A 297 1.43 -1.68 -19.38
N GLU A 298 2.50 -1.81 -20.15
CA GLU A 298 3.86 -1.52 -19.71
C GLU A 298 4.09 0.00 -19.69
N ILE A 299 4.51 0.53 -18.54
CA ILE A 299 4.85 1.96 -18.40
C ILE A 299 6.29 2.18 -18.85
N GLU A 300 6.46 2.86 -19.97
CA GLU A 300 7.78 3.23 -20.49
C GLU A 300 8.43 4.33 -19.63
N THR A 301 9.70 4.15 -19.30
CA THR A 301 10.54 5.11 -18.59
C THR A 301 11.79 5.45 -19.40
N GLU A 302 12.22 6.72 -19.36
CA GLU A 302 13.44 7.18 -20.07
C GLU A 302 14.72 6.64 -19.41
N GLU A 303 14.72 6.52 -18.08
CA GLU A 303 15.84 6.13 -17.25
C GLU A 303 15.88 4.62 -16.92
N GLY A 304 14.95 3.84 -17.48
CA GLY A 304 14.78 2.43 -17.12
C GLY A 304 13.92 2.25 -15.86
N LEU A 305 13.99 1.06 -15.24
CA LEU A 305 13.12 0.69 -14.13
C LEU A 305 13.69 1.05 -12.74
N GLU A 306 14.96 1.37 -12.65
CA GLU A 306 15.63 1.61 -11.36
C GLU A 306 15.06 2.86 -10.67
N GLY A 307 14.63 2.70 -9.42
CA GLY A 307 14.09 3.77 -8.58
C GLY A 307 12.63 4.14 -8.83
N TYR A 308 11.99 3.59 -9.86
CA TYR A 308 10.54 3.72 -10.05
C TYR A 308 9.77 2.56 -9.42
N HIS A 309 8.58 2.85 -8.88
CA HIS A 309 7.67 1.85 -8.32
C HIS A 309 6.21 2.25 -8.54
N LEU A 310 5.32 1.29 -8.74
CA LEU A 310 3.87 1.50 -8.66
C LEU A 310 3.38 1.12 -7.28
N ARG A 311 3.26 2.10 -6.38
CA ARG A 311 2.78 1.88 -4.99
C ARG A 311 1.31 2.27 -4.81
N MET A 312 0.83 3.24 -5.55
CA MET A 312 -0.54 3.74 -5.48
C MET A 312 -1.55 2.65 -5.89
N ALA A 313 -2.66 2.51 -5.15
CA ALA A 313 -3.83 1.80 -5.66
C ALA A 313 -4.38 2.56 -6.87
N PRO A 314 -4.62 1.92 -8.03
CA PRO A 314 -5.22 2.57 -9.18
C PRO A 314 -6.58 3.19 -8.82
N MET A 315 -6.97 4.25 -9.52
CA MET A 315 -8.34 4.77 -9.49
C MET A 315 -8.98 4.62 -10.86
N VAL A 316 -10.27 4.31 -10.90
CA VAL A 316 -11.01 4.27 -12.17
C VAL A 316 -12.12 5.29 -12.14
N ILE A 317 -12.15 6.16 -13.14
CA ILE A 317 -13.14 7.23 -13.30
C ILE A 317 -13.61 7.19 -14.76
N GLY A 318 -14.88 6.88 -14.97
CA GLY A 318 -15.42 6.73 -16.32
C GLY A 318 -14.66 5.67 -17.14
N ASP A 319 -14.00 6.08 -18.20
CA ASP A 319 -13.18 5.23 -19.06
C ASP A 319 -11.67 5.32 -18.81
N THR A 320 -11.26 5.94 -17.69
CA THR A 320 -9.86 6.21 -17.37
C THR A 320 -9.41 5.49 -16.09
N VAL A 321 -8.40 4.65 -16.20
CA VAL A 321 -7.62 4.15 -15.05
C VAL A 321 -6.48 5.14 -14.78
N ILE A 322 -6.42 5.67 -13.57
CA ILE A 322 -5.41 6.65 -13.17
C ILE A 322 -4.39 5.98 -12.26
N GLN A 323 -3.11 6.10 -12.61
CA GLN A 323 -1.99 5.51 -11.88
C GLN A 323 -0.89 6.54 -11.62
N GLY A 324 -0.56 6.75 -10.34
CA GLY A 324 0.60 7.53 -9.94
C GLY A 324 1.86 6.68 -9.86
N ILE A 325 3.02 7.28 -10.11
CA ILE A 325 4.30 6.61 -9.98
C ILE A 325 5.09 7.13 -8.77
N THR A 326 5.77 6.22 -8.09
CA THR A 326 6.75 6.54 -7.07
C THR A 326 8.11 6.67 -7.73
N SER A 327 8.72 7.85 -7.60
CA SER A 327 10.05 8.18 -8.10
C SER A 327 10.88 8.69 -6.92
N LEU A 328 11.82 7.90 -6.42
CA LEU A 328 12.60 8.32 -5.24
C LEU A 328 13.66 9.35 -5.62
N ARG A 329 14.78 8.92 -6.19
CA ARG A 329 15.90 9.80 -6.60
C ARG A 329 16.16 9.73 -8.10
N VAL A 330 15.10 9.48 -8.87
CA VAL A 330 15.21 9.38 -10.32
C VAL A 330 15.16 10.79 -10.92
N PRO A 331 16.09 11.14 -11.81
CA PRO A 331 16.05 12.41 -12.52
C PRO A 331 14.73 12.65 -13.22
N LYS A 332 14.32 13.91 -13.34
CA LYS A 332 13.05 14.37 -13.94
C LYS A 332 11.80 14.02 -13.13
N GLY A 333 11.91 13.22 -12.06
CA GLY A 333 10.88 12.96 -11.07
C GLY A 333 9.71 12.11 -11.50
N GLY A 334 8.61 12.21 -10.74
CA GLY A 334 7.41 11.42 -10.90
C GLY A 334 6.39 11.98 -11.88
N TRP A 335 5.35 11.20 -12.11
CA TRP A 335 4.19 11.58 -12.94
C TRP A 335 2.94 10.80 -12.56
N ILE A 336 1.81 11.19 -13.15
CA ILE A 336 0.54 10.49 -13.10
C ILE A 336 0.13 10.16 -14.53
N LEU A 337 -0.41 8.96 -14.74
CA LEU A 337 -0.92 8.49 -16.02
C LEU A 337 -2.43 8.29 -15.99
N GLY A 338 -3.11 8.65 -17.09
CA GLY A 338 -4.43 8.17 -17.43
C GLY A 338 -4.33 7.10 -18.53
N ILE A 339 -4.93 5.94 -18.30
CA ILE A 339 -4.93 4.78 -19.17
C ILE A 339 -6.38 4.47 -19.54
N ASN A 340 -6.67 4.20 -20.80
CA ASN A 340 -8.01 3.78 -21.23
C ASN A 340 -8.33 2.40 -20.65
N ARG A 341 -9.37 2.29 -19.82
CA ARG A 341 -9.71 1.07 -19.10
C ARG A 341 -10.09 -0.11 -19.99
N ASN A 342 -10.56 0.14 -21.21
CA ASN A 342 -11.00 -0.92 -22.12
C ASN A 342 -9.87 -1.48 -22.99
N THR A 343 -8.84 -0.66 -23.26
CA THR A 343 -7.80 -1.00 -24.24
C THR A 343 -6.39 -1.05 -23.63
N GLY A 344 -6.19 -0.55 -22.42
CA GLY A 344 -4.86 -0.39 -21.82
C GLY A 344 -4.01 0.73 -22.47
N ALA A 345 -4.55 1.49 -23.42
CA ALA A 345 -3.78 2.55 -24.08
C ALA A 345 -3.65 3.80 -23.19
N GLN A 346 -2.43 4.37 -23.11
CA GLN A 346 -2.22 5.64 -22.41
C GLN A 346 -3.06 6.76 -23.06
N LYS A 347 -3.82 7.50 -22.24
CA LYS A 347 -4.60 8.68 -22.64
C LYS A 347 -3.83 9.97 -22.44
N TRP A 348 -3.24 10.14 -21.27
CA TRP A 348 -2.51 11.36 -20.90
C TRP A 348 -1.43 11.05 -19.84
N ARG A 349 -0.53 12.01 -19.65
CA ARG A 349 0.50 12.01 -18.59
C ARG A 349 0.65 13.41 -18.04
N PHE A 350 0.64 13.54 -16.70
CA PHE A 350 0.96 14.76 -15.98
C PHE A 350 2.28 14.60 -15.23
N ASN A 351 3.26 15.49 -15.48
CA ASN A 351 4.53 15.46 -14.77
C ASN A 351 4.42 16.24 -13.45
N THR A 352 4.70 15.60 -12.33
CA THR A 352 4.64 16.23 -10.99
C THR A 352 5.84 17.14 -10.72
N ILE A 353 6.92 17.02 -11.50
CA ILE A 353 8.04 17.96 -11.54
C ILE A 353 7.98 18.70 -12.87
N PRO A 354 7.66 20.01 -12.85
CA PRO A 354 7.49 20.79 -14.08
C PRO A 354 8.81 20.93 -14.84
N ARG A 355 8.70 20.88 -16.16
CA ARG A 355 9.82 21.07 -17.08
C ARG A 355 10.19 22.56 -17.18
N PRO A 356 11.41 22.92 -17.60
CA PRO A 356 11.77 24.29 -17.87
C PRO A 356 10.80 24.94 -18.88
N GLY A 357 10.21 26.09 -18.51
CA GLY A 357 9.21 26.80 -19.30
C GLY A 357 7.75 26.42 -19.05
N GLU A 358 7.48 25.34 -18.30
CA GLU A 358 6.14 25.03 -17.78
C GLU A 358 5.83 25.85 -16.54
N PRO A 359 4.53 26.04 -16.19
CA PRO A 359 4.14 26.63 -14.92
C PRO A 359 4.82 25.91 -13.74
N GLY A 360 5.48 26.66 -12.85
CA GLY A 360 6.27 26.10 -11.75
C GLY A 360 7.71 25.68 -12.12
N GLY A 361 8.08 25.67 -13.39
CA GLY A 361 9.42 25.26 -13.83
C GLY A 361 10.58 26.11 -13.31
N ASN A 362 10.29 27.34 -12.86
CA ASN A 362 11.25 28.27 -12.25
C ASN A 362 11.37 28.15 -10.71
N SER A 363 10.66 27.23 -10.07
CA SER A 363 10.66 27.06 -8.61
C SER A 363 11.76 26.11 -8.10
N TRP A 364 12.65 25.67 -8.94
CA TRP A 364 13.70 24.67 -8.65
C TRP A 364 15.11 25.26 -8.54
N ASN A 365 15.23 26.47 -8.00
CA ASN A 365 16.51 27.12 -7.70
C ASN A 365 17.47 27.21 -8.92
N GLY A 366 16.93 27.23 -10.14
CA GLY A 366 17.72 27.21 -11.36
C GLY A 366 18.31 25.85 -11.77
N LEU A 367 17.98 24.77 -11.07
CA LEU A 367 18.44 23.42 -11.40
C LEU A 367 17.95 22.96 -12.78
N LEU A 368 18.83 22.26 -13.49
CA LEU A 368 18.47 21.57 -14.72
C LEU A 368 17.45 20.48 -14.43
N ILE A 369 16.69 20.05 -15.42
CA ILE A 369 15.66 19.03 -15.22
C ILE A 369 16.25 17.68 -14.79
N GLU A 370 17.46 17.36 -15.24
CA GLU A 370 18.22 16.15 -14.87
C GLU A 370 18.71 16.16 -13.41
N GLU A 371 18.70 17.32 -12.77
CA GLU A 371 19.10 17.51 -11.37
C GLU A 371 17.89 17.53 -10.42
N ARG A 372 16.66 17.48 -10.97
CA ARG A 372 15.42 17.47 -10.19
C ARG A 372 14.93 16.06 -10.00
N SER A 373 14.54 15.68 -8.79
CA SER A 373 14.05 14.35 -8.45
C SER A 373 12.88 14.41 -7.45
N GLY A 374 12.24 13.28 -7.16
CA GLY A 374 11.10 13.19 -6.25
C GLY A 374 9.75 13.42 -6.94
N GLY A 375 8.81 14.09 -6.29
CA GLY A 375 7.48 14.33 -6.82
C GLY A 375 6.64 13.05 -6.98
N SER A 376 6.88 12.07 -6.14
CA SER A 376 6.15 10.77 -6.15
C SER A 376 4.66 10.95 -5.86
N VAL A 377 3.82 10.15 -6.52
CA VAL A 377 2.40 9.98 -6.18
C VAL A 377 2.20 8.51 -5.85
N TRP A 378 2.13 8.19 -4.56
CA TRP A 378 2.16 6.82 -4.07
C TRP A 378 0.95 6.44 -3.19
N ASN A 379 0.06 7.40 -2.89
CA ASN A 379 -1.25 7.15 -2.29
C ASN A 379 -2.37 7.38 -3.31
N ALA A 380 -3.49 6.67 -3.14
CA ALA A 380 -4.67 6.89 -3.94
C ALA A 380 -5.23 8.31 -3.75
N GLY A 381 -5.77 8.86 -4.82
CA GLY A 381 -6.46 10.15 -4.80
C GLY A 381 -7.92 10.03 -4.35
N SER A 382 -8.64 11.14 -4.41
CA SER A 382 -10.09 11.21 -4.29
C SER A 382 -10.69 11.91 -5.51
N TYR A 383 -11.99 11.71 -5.76
CA TYR A 383 -12.66 12.23 -6.96
C TYR A 383 -13.98 12.92 -6.61
N ASP A 384 -14.16 14.13 -7.08
CA ASP A 384 -15.42 14.88 -7.04
C ASP A 384 -16.08 14.88 -8.42
N GLU A 385 -17.14 14.09 -8.57
CA GLU A 385 -17.89 13.99 -9.82
C GLU A 385 -18.54 15.32 -10.23
N ALA A 386 -19.07 16.08 -9.27
CA ALA A 386 -19.75 17.33 -9.56
C ALA A 386 -18.82 18.41 -10.13
N LEU A 387 -17.56 18.38 -9.72
CA LEU A 387 -16.51 19.27 -10.19
C LEU A 387 -15.70 18.64 -11.35
N ASN A 388 -15.81 17.34 -11.56
CA ASN A 388 -14.95 16.53 -12.41
C ASN A 388 -13.46 16.76 -12.13
N LEU A 389 -13.09 16.68 -10.84
CA LEU A 389 -11.73 16.87 -10.35
C LEU A 389 -11.26 15.66 -9.56
N VAL A 390 -10.05 15.21 -9.85
CA VAL A 390 -9.35 14.20 -9.05
C VAL A 390 -8.20 14.86 -8.29
N TYR A 391 -8.08 14.56 -6.99
CA TYR A 391 -7.10 15.19 -6.10
C TYR A 391 -6.02 14.19 -5.71
N PHE A 392 -4.74 14.58 -5.88
CA PHE A 392 -3.60 13.79 -5.47
C PHE A 392 -2.66 14.56 -4.56
N GLY A 393 -1.95 13.82 -3.73
CA GLY A 393 -0.81 14.30 -2.98
C GLY A 393 0.51 14.00 -3.69
N VAL A 394 1.32 15.01 -3.82
CA VAL A 394 2.67 14.90 -4.38
C VAL A 394 3.69 14.91 -3.25
N ALA A 395 4.55 13.89 -3.20
CA ALA A 395 5.60 13.74 -2.20
C ALA A 395 6.76 14.73 -2.42
N PRO A 396 7.64 14.93 -1.41
CA PRO A 396 8.78 15.84 -1.52
C PRO A 396 9.82 15.38 -2.55
N THR A 397 10.87 16.19 -2.72
CA THR A 397 12.10 15.74 -3.34
C THR A 397 13.03 15.12 -2.29
N TYR A 398 13.86 14.18 -2.71
CA TYR A 398 14.78 13.44 -1.83
C TYR A 398 16.25 13.88 -2.02
N ASP A 399 16.47 15.00 -2.71
CA ASP A 399 17.75 15.70 -2.81
C ASP A 399 17.52 17.20 -2.67
N THR A 400 17.49 17.67 -1.43
CA THR A 400 17.11 19.04 -1.08
C THR A 400 18.29 19.96 -0.78
N ALA A 401 19.52 19.43 -0.66
CA ALA A 401 20.69 20.24 -0.41
C ALA A 401 20.88 21.38 -1.44
N PRO A 402 20.65 21.18 -2.76
CA PRO A 402 20.72 22.26 -3.75
C PRO A 402 19.65 23.35 -3.59
N LEU A 403 18.57 23.08 -2.85
CA LEU A 403 17.44 23.99 -2.63
C LEU A 403 17.58 24.78 -1.33
N LEU A 404 18.55 24.45 -0.48
CA LEU A 404 18.70 25.06 0.85
C LEU A 404 18.94 26.58 0.80
N SER A 405 19.72 27.05 -0.17
CA SER A 405 20.06 28.44 -0.33
C SER A 405 19.57 28.97 -1.68
N PRO A 406 18.68 30.00 -1.72
CA PRO A 406 18.16 30.56 -2.96
C PRO A 406 19.28 31.21 -3.79
N VAL A 407 19.22 31.06 -5.11
CA VAL A 407 20.21 31.63 -6.04
C VAL A 407 20.12 33.15 -6.21
N ASN A 408 19.10 33.80 -5.65
CA ASN A 408 18.86 35.25 -5.73
C ASN A 408 18.83 35.81 -7.17
N VAL A 409 18.14 35.10 -8.07
CA VAL A 409 17.87 35.51 -9.45
C VAL A 409 16.38 35.85 -9.57
N ASP A 410 16.06 37.00 -10.16
CA ASP A 410 14.67 37.42 -10.33
C ASP A 410 13.84 36.41 -11.08
N GLY A 411 12.67 36.07 -10.52
CA GLY A 411 11.74 35.09 -11.08
C GLY A 411 12.11 33.62 -10.86
N ILE A 412 13.21 33.31 -10.14
CA ILE A 412 13.59 31.94 -9.73
C ILE A 412 13.37 31.84 -8.22
N THR A 413 12.65 30.79 -7.81
CA THR A 413 12.44 30.43 -6.40
C THR A 413 13.01 29.05 -6.10
N ASN A 414 13.04 28.63 -4.83
CA ASN A 414 13.50 27.33 -4.39
C ASN A 414 12.41 26.50 -3.72
N ASP A 415 11.15 26.74 -4.07
CA ASP A 415 9.96 26.08 -3.49
C ASP A 415 9.81 24.63 -3.94
N ALA A 416 10.39 24.27 -5.08
CA ALA A 416 10.35 22.95 -5.71
C ALA A 416 8.93 22.44 -6.03
N LEU A 417 8.14 23.23 -6.81
CA LEU A 417 6.81 22.80 -7.24
C LEU A 417 6.88 21.54 -8.15
N TYR A 418 5.93 20.61 -8.05
CA TYR A 418 4.74 20.58 -7.18
C TYR A 418 4.94 19.66 -5.96
N THR A 419 6.15 19.56 -5.41
CA THR A 419 6.41 18.75 -4.22
C THR A 419 5.60 19.25 -3.02
N ASN A 420 5.24 18.34 -2.12
CA ASN A 420 4.42 18.61 -0.93
C ASN A 420 3.15 19.41 -1.22
N ALA A 421 2.49 19.12 -2.33
CA ALA A 421 1.28 19.81 -2.77
C ALA A 421 0.08 18.86 -2.89
N THR A 422 -1.10 19.43 -2.70
CA THR A 422 -2.32 18.91 -3.31
C THR A 422 -2.42 19.45 -4.72
N ILE A 423 -2.65 18.58 -5.69
CA ILE A 423 -2.94 18.92 -7.08
C ILE A 423 -4.34 18.43 -7.44
N ALA A 424 -5.09 19.25 -8.17
CA ALA A 424 -6.38 18.90 -8.73
C ALA A 424 -6.26 18.81 -10.24
N LEU A 425 -6.55 17.63 -10.79
CA LEU A 425 -6.48 17.36 -12.22
C LEU A 425 -7.88 17.06 -12.78
N ASN A 426 -8.07 17.42 -14.04
CA ASN A 426 -9.19 16.90 -14.81
C ASN A 426 -8.90 15.42 -15.16
N PRO A 427 -9.73 14.43 -14.77
CA PRO A 427 -9.44 13.00 -14.97
C PRO A 427 -9.47 12.55 -16.44
N ASP A 428 -10.16 13.31 -17.33
CA ASP A 428 -10.28 12.97 -18.73
C ASP A 428 -9.04 13.37 -19.54
N THR A 429 -8.40 14.50 -19.17
CA THR A 429 -7.32 15.14 -19.92
C THR A 429 -5.97 15.15 -19.21
N GLY A 430 -5.95 14.97 -17.87
CA GLY A 430 -4.76 15.10 -17.05
C GLY A 430 -4.30 16.55 -16.85
N GLU A 431 -5.11 17.54 -17.27
CA GLU A 431 -4.77 18.96 -17.10
C GLU A 431 -4.88 19.39 -15.64
N LEU A 432 -3.88 20.15 -15.16
CA LEU A 432 -3.87 20.75 -13.85
C LEU A 432 -4.87 21.92 -13.79
N VAL A 433 -5.84 21.83 -12.87
CA VAL A 433 -6.84 22.88 -12.64
C VAL A 433 -6.38 23.84 -11.55
N TRP A 434 -5.91 23.30 -10.41
CA TRP A 434 -5.32 24.06 -9.33
C TRP A 434 -4.33 23.23 -8.52
N TYR A 435 -3.49 23.90 -7.75
CA TYR A 435 -2.62 23.27 -6.75
C TYR A 435 -2.51 24.13 -5.50
N TYR A 436 -2.19 23.50 -4.38
CA TYR A 436 -1.82 24.16 -3.14
C TYR A 436 -0.60 23.46 -2.54
N GLN A 437 0.49 24.20 -2.32
CA GLN A 437 1.72 23.65 -1.72
C GLN A 437 1.66 23.83 -0.20
N HIS A 438 1.59 22.70 0.53
CA HIS A 438 1.46 22.67 1.99
C HIS A 438 2.76 23.01 2.72
N LEU A 439 3.89 22.60 2.18
CA LEU A 439 5.22 22.85 2.72
C LEU A 439 6.20 23.06 1.56
N ALA A 440 6.61 24.30 1.33
CA ALA A 440 7.61 24.62 0.34
C ALA A 440 9.01 24.21 0.83
N ASN A 441 9.88 23.77 -0.10
CA ASN A 441 11.29 23.51 0.17
C ASN A 441 11.53 22.62 1.41
N ASP A 442 10.88 21.46 1.44
CA ASP A 442 11.00 20.49 2.52
C ASP A 442 12.43 19.96 2.67
N GLN A 443 13.07 20.23 3.80
CA GLN A 443 14.44 19.84 4.11
C GLN A 443 14.52 18.62 5.06
N TRP A 444 13.38 18.01 5.40
CA TRP A 444 13.24 17.02 6.48
C TRP A 444 12.63 15.69 6.06
N ASP A 445 12.12 15.56 4.83
CA ASP A 445 11.27 14.45 4.39
C ASP A 445 9.91 14.44 5.11
N LEU A 446 9.25 15.61 5.17
CA LEU A 446 7.96 15.80 5.85
C LEU A 446 6.79 15.82 4.86
N ASP A 447 6.53 14.65 4.26
CA ASP A 447 5.53 14.43 3.21
C ASP A 447 4.14 14.99 3.52
N TRP A 448 3.50 15.47 2.46
CA TRP A 448 2.07 15.78 2.38
C TRP A 448 1.37 14.95 1.29
N ALA A 449 1.86 13.74 1.04
CA ALA A 449 1.45 12.85 -0.06
C ALA A 449 0.35 11.85 0.34
N PHE A 450 -0.30 12.04 1.49
CA PHE A 450 -1.26 11.08 2.05
C PHE A 450 -2.65 11.23 1.43
N GLU A 451 -3.67 10.64 2.05
CA GLU A 451 -5.05 10.71 1.57
C GLU A 451 -5.56 12.15 1.46
N ARG A 452 -6.36 12.41 0.43
CA ARG A 452 -7.22 13.58 0.32
C ARG A 452 -8.63 13.11 0.62
N GLN A 453 -9.26 13.70 1.64
CA GLN A 453 -10.65 13.41 1.94
C GLN A 453 -11.52 14.57 1.49
N ILE A 454 -12.57 14.24 0.73
CA ILE A 454 -13.58 15.23 0.35
C ILE A 454 -14.65 15.24 1.42
N VAL A 455 -14.82 16.37 2.07
CA VAL A 455 -15.78 16.56 3.16
C VAL A 455 -16.65 17.79 2.91
N THR A 456 -17.84 17.77 3.48
CA THR A 456 -18.70 18.96 3.51
C THR A 456 -18.78 19.46 4.93
N ILE A 457 -18.28 20.65 5.19
CA ILE A 457 -18.16 21.22 6.53
C ILE A 457 -18.86 22.59 6.62
N PRO A 458 -19.38 22.98 7.79
CA PRO A 458 -19.78 24.36 8.03
C PRO A 458 -18.53 25.24 8.14
N PHE A 459 -18.46 26.26 7.32
CA PHE A 459 -17.37 27.24 7.32
C PHE A 459 -17.93 28.63 7.04
N GLU A 460 -17.64 29.62 7.92
CA GLU A 460 -18.13 31.01 7.83
C GLU A 460 -19.66 31.14 7.65
N GLY A 461 -20.43 30.20 8.22
CA GLY A 461 -21.91 30.21 8.17
C GLY A 461 -22.49 29.57 6.91
N GLU A 462 -21.67 29.05 6.02
CA GLU A 462 -22.06 28.36 4.80
C GLU A 462 -21.63 26.88 4.87
N SER A 463 -22.25 26.04 4.03
CA SER A 463 -21.80 24.66 3.81
C SER A 463 -20.74 24.66 2.70
N ARG A 464 -19.50 24.33 3.03
CA ARG A 464 -18.36 24.31 2.09
C ARG A 464 -17.90 22.89 1.82
N LYS A 465 -17.74 22.57 0.54
CA LYS A 465 -17.06 21.33 0.14
C LYS A 465 -15.55 21.58 0.18
N ALA A 466 -14.85 20.81 0.99
CA ALA A 466 -13.42 20.95 1.22
C ALA A 466 -12.66 19.66 0.87
N VAL A 467 -11.43 19.80 0.44
CA VAL A 467 -10.41 18.73 0.42
C VAL A 467 -9.53 18.93 1.63
N ILE A 468 -9.56 17.97 2.55
CA ILE A 468 -8.70 17.98 3.73
C ILE A 468 -7.53 16.99 3.58
N ASN A 469 -6.41 17.37 4.16
CA ASN A 469 -5.21 16.54 4.19
C ASN A 469 -4.36 16.86 5.42
N MET A 470 -3.71 15.85 5.99
CA MET A 470 -2.73 16.02 7.06
C MET A 470 -1.37 15.48 6.63
N GLY A 471 -0.33 16.30 6.74
CA GLY A 471 1.05 15.91 6.47
C GLY A 471 1.77 15.30 7.67
N LYS A 472 3.02 14.87 7.46
CA LYS A 472 3.91 14.29 8.50
C LYS A 472 4.10 15.19 9.72
N LEU A 473 3.94 16.49 9.58
CA LEU A 473 3.98 17.44 10.70
C LEU A 473 2.82 17.29 11.69
N GLY A 474 1.75 16.57 11.33
CA GLY A 474 0.54 16.55 12.14
C GLY A 474 -0.20 17.88 12.10
N ILE A 475 -0.13 18.59 10.98
CA ILE A 475 -0.93 19.77 10.66
C ILE A 475 -1.96 19.35 9.62
N LEU A 476 -3.23 19.56 9.91
CA LEU A 476 -4.34 19.42 8.98
C LEU A 476 -4.51 20.71 8.21
N ASP A 477 -4.60 20.65 6.88
CA ASP A 477 -5.02 21.75 6.03
C ASP A 477 -6.37 21.43 5.38
N ALA A 478 -7.27 22.42 5.33
CA ALA A 478 -8.53 22.36 4.61
C ALA A 478 -8.51 23.37 3.46
N LEU A 479 -8.87 22.89 2.26
CA LEU A 479 -8.88 23.69 1.02
C LEU A 479 -10.26 23.60 0.38
N ASP A 480 -10.73 24.69 -0.24
CA ASP A 480 -11.94 24.66 -1.08
C ASP A 480 -11.73 23.67 -2.24
N ALA A 481 -12.66 22.75 -2.40
CA ALA A 481 -12.52 21.66 -3.37
C ALA A 481 -12.49 22.16 -4.83
N ALA A 482 -13.20 23.23 -5.16
CA ALA A 482 -13.31 23.74 -6.52
C ALA A 482 -12.09 24.59 -6.93
N THR A 483 -11.49 25.30 -6.00
CA THR A 483 -10.52 26.36 -6.28
C THR A 483 -9.13 26.13 -5.69
N GLY A 484 -9.02 25.27 -4.66
CA GLY A 484 -7.79 25.10 -3.88
C GLY A 484 -7.51 26.27 -2.92
N GLU A 485 -8.49 27.18 -2.73
CA GLU A 485 -8.38 28.26 -1.76
C GLU A 485 -8.21 27.69 -0.34
N TYR A 486 -7.27 28.26 0.41
CA TYR A 486 -7.05 27.89 1.80
C TYR A 486 -8.24 28.29 2.68
N LEU A 487 -8.71 27.37 3.51
CA LEU A 487 -9.81 27.62 4.45
C LEU A 487 -9.28 27.75 5.89
N PHE A 488 -8.60 26.72 6.40
CA PHE A 488 -8.00 26.74 7.74
C PHE A 488 -6.96 25.63 7.91
N SER A 489 -6.17 25.72 8.98
CA SER A 489 -5.28 24.65 9.46
C SER A 489 -5.53 24.35 10.93
N MET A 490 -5.28 23.08 11.32
CA MET A 490 -5.26 22.63 12.72
C MET A 490 -3.94 21.93 13.01
N ASP A 491 -3.16 22.44 13.97
CA ASP A 491 -1.90 21.85 14.41
C ASP A 491 -2.15 20.93 15.63
N MET A 492 -1.76 19.65 15.52
CA MET A 492 -1.93 18.65 16.58
C MET A 492 -0.92 18.82 17.73
N GLY A 493 0.00 19.78 17.65
CA GLY A 493 1.00 20.04 18.66
C GLY A 493 2.11 19.00 18.72
N LEU A 494 2.41 18.32 17.61
CA LEU A 494 3.40 17.24 17.52
C LEU A 494 4.68 17.65 16.78
N GLN A 495 4.82 18.93 16.45
CA GLN A 495 5.89 19.44 15.62
C GLN A 495 6.53 20.71 16.20
N ASN A 496 7.76 21.04 15.76
CA ASN A 496 8.44 22.29 16.04
C ASN A 496 9.05 22.96 14.80
N VAL A 497 8.72 22.43 13.61
CA VAL A 497 9.23 22.92 12.32
C VAL A 497 8.50 24.20 11.87
N VAL A 498 7.19 24.25 12.05
CA VAL A 498 6.37 25.41 11.72
C VAL A 498 6.16 26.25 12.98
N SER A 499 6.60 27.51 12.95
CA SER A 499 6.45 28.47 14.06
C SER A 499 5.20 29.33 13.99
N ALA A 500 4.64 29.49 12.78
CA ALA A 500 3.39 30.22 12.56
C ALA A 500 2.75 29.77 11.25
N ILE A 501 1.43 29.85 11.17
CA ILE A 501 0.63 29.64 9.96
C ILE A 501 -0.13 30.94 9.70
N ASP A 502 0.02 31.48 8.49
CA ASP A 502 -0.71 32.65 8.06
C ASP A 502 -2.21 32.32 7.96
N PRO A 503 -3.09 33.05 8.64
CA PRO A 503 -4.51 32.68 8.73
C PRO A 503 -5.28 32.87 7.41
N ASP A 504 -4.77 33.70 6.48
CA ASP A 504 -5.46 33.99 5.24
C ASP A 504 -4.99 33.10 4.08
N THR A 505 -3.73 32.66 4.12
CA THR A 505 -3.11 31.91 3.01
C THR A 505 -2.66 30.49 3.37
N GLY A 506 -2.59 30.17 4.67
CA GLY A 506 -2.03 28.92 5.18
C GLY A 506 -0.51 28.79 5.03
N TYR A 507 0.19 29.87 4.63
CA TYR A 507 1.64 29.87 4.50
C TYR A 507 2.30 29.56 5.83
N LYS A 508 3.22 28.58 5.82
CA LYS A 508 3.89 28.06 7.00
C LYS A 508 5.26 28.70 7.18
N THR A 509 5.40 29.52 8.23
CA THR A 509 6.69 30.10 8.62
C THR A 509 7.55 29.06 9.31
N ILE A 510 8.69 28.76 8.72
CA ILE A 510 9.62 27.76 9.24
C ILE A 510 10.37 28.29 10.44
N ASN A 511 10.50 27.50 11.49
CA ASN A 511 11.40 27.75 12.62
C ASN A 511 12.86 27.56 12.17
N PRO A 512 13.69 28.62 12.14
CA PRO A 512 15.07 28.50 11.66
C PRO A 512 15.94 27.51 12.46
N TYR A 513 15.58 27.25 13.70
CA TYR A 513 16.30 26.27 14.53
C TYR A 513 16.18 24.85 13.98
N THR A 514 15.10 24.51 13.26
CA THR A 514 14.88 23.13 12.78
C THR A 514 15.51 22.84 11.42
N ILE A 515 16.12 23.83 10.76
CA ILE A 515 16.86 23.60 9.51
C ILE A 515 18.10 22.75 9.82
N PRO A 516 18.23 21.53 9.22
CA PRO A 516 19.33 20.63 9.55
C PRO A 516 20.72 21.26 9.30
N GLN A 517 21.67 21.02 10.18
CA GLN A 517 23.03 21.53 10.10
C GLN A 517 24.04 20.39 10.18
N LEU A 518 25.19 20.54 9.50
CA LEU A 518 26.25 19.54 9.49
C LEU A 518 27.12 19.54 10.75
N ASP A 519 27.13 20.63 11.50
CA ASP A 519 28.03 20.89 12.65
C ASP A 519 27.31 21.02 14.00
N GLU A 520 25.99 20.97 14.02
CA GLU A 520 25.18 21.11 15.23
C GLU A 520 24.06 20.07 15.23
N THR A 521 23.89 19.34 16.33
CA THR A 521 22.74 18.43 16.50
C THR A 521 21.52 19.20 16.99
N ARG A 522 20.38 19.02 16.31
CA ARG A 522 19.11 19.70 16.58
C ARG A 522 17.99 18.70 16.76
N LEU A 523 17.14 18.93 17.76
CA LEU A 523 15.91 18.15 17.94
C LEU A 523 14.82 18.70 17.03
N ILE A 524 14.34 17.89 16.11
CA ILE A 524 13.30 18.19 15.13
C ILE A 524 12.11 17.26 15.38
N CYS A 525 10.93 17.82 15.54
CA CYS A 525 9.65 17.13 15.69
C CYS A 525 8.68 17.64 14.60
N ALA A 526 7.91 16.81 13.96
CA ALA A 526 7.91 15.36 14.02
C ALA A 526 9.20 14.78 13.40
N ASN A 527 9.40 13.45 13.54
CA ASN A 527 10.45 12.76 12.82
C ASN A 527 10.08 12.60 11.34
N HIS A 528 11.01 12.10 10.51
CA HIS A 528 10.78 11.91 9.07
C HIS A 528 9.76 10.79 8.72
N TYR A 529 9.37 9.91 9.68
CA TYR A 529 8.23 9.01 9.52
C TYR A 529 6.89 9.70 9.76
N GLY A 530 6.91 10.83 10.46
CA GLY A 530 5.79 11.74 10.67
C GLY A 530 4.93 11.45 11.90
N ALA A 531 4.34 12.50 12.42
CA ALA A 531 3.22 12.38 13.36
C ALA A 531 2.00 11.73 12.68
N LYS A 532 1.76 12.00 11.41
CA LYS A 532 0.83 11.31 10.50
C LYS A 532 1.63 10.73 9.34
N SER A 533 1.24 9.56 8.88
CA SER A 533 1.82 8.93 7.70
C SER A 533 0.73 8.35 6.80
N TRP A 534 1.07 7.36 5.97
CA TRP A 534 0.16 6.76 4.99
C TRP A 534 -1.10 6.07 5.57
N PRO A 535 -1.11 5.52 6.81
CA PRO A 535 -2.35 4.96 7.34
C PRO A 535 -3.45 6.02 7.33
N PRO A 536 -4.55 5.82 6.60
CA PRO A 536 -5.55 6.87 6.42
C PRO A 536 -6.40 7.10 7.66
N ALA A 537 -6.84 8.34 7.79
CA ALA A 537 -7.84 8.77 8.75
C ALA A 537 -9.26 8.34 8.31
N ALA A 538 -10.23 8.40 9.23
CA ALA A 538 -11.65 8.21 8.91
C ALA A 538 -12.45 9.46 9.28
N PHE A 539 -13.40 9.83 8.43
CA PHE A 539 -14.34 10.91 8.67
C PHE A 539 -15.77 10.40 8.75
N ASN A 540 -16.48 10.72 9.82
CA ASN A 540 -17.90 10.42 9.93
C ASN A 540 -18.73 11.62 9.46
N PRO A 541 -19.41 11.53 8.30
CA PRO A 541 -20.17 12.64 7.74
C PRO A 541 -21.43 13.01 8.54
N THR A 542 -21.90 12.13 9.44
CA THR A 542 -23.09 12.41 10.24
C THR A 542 -22.77 13.22 11.49
N THR A 543 -21.54 13.12 12.00
CA THR A 543 -21.06 13.82 13.21
C THR A 543 -20.05 14.92 12.92
N ASN A 544 -19.61 15.08 11.66
CA ASN A 544 -18.48 15.93 11.22
C ASN A 544 -17.16 15.65 11.95
N ARG A 545 -16.97 14.42 12.44
CA ARG A 545 -15.77 14.03 13.18
C ARG A 545 -14.75 13.35 12.30
N LEU A 546 -13.50 13.78 12.44
CA LEU A 546 -12.33 13.17 11.83
C LEU A 546 -11.52 12.42 12.89
N TYR A 547 -11.17 11.17 12.63
CA TYR A 547 -10.37 10.31 13.51
C TYR A 547 -9.02 10.06 12.88
N LEU A 548 -7.95 10.47 13.59
CA LEU A 548 -6.60 10.51 13.08
C LEU A 548 -5.71 9.44 13.74
N PRO A 549 -5.03 8.56 12.95
CA PRO A 549 -3.95 7.72 13.44
C PRO A 549 -2.66 8.56 13.53
N LEU A 550 -2.22 8.90 14.72
CA LEU A 550 -1.07 9.74 14.96
C LEU A 550 0.02 9.00 15.75
N ASN A 551 1.26 9.43 15.56
CA ASN A 551 2.42 8.92 16.29
C ASN A 551 3.29 10.07 16.84
N GLU A 552 3.77 9.90 18.07
CA GLU A 552 4.55 10.91 18.76
C GLU A 552 6.05 10.56 18.70
N GLY A 553 6.79 11.23 17.82
CA GLY A 553 8.21 10.99 17.64
C GLY A 553 8.93 12.21 17.08
N CYS A 554 10.22 12.32 17.42
CA CYS A 554 11.13 13.34 16.93
C CYS A 554 12.36 12.70 16.29
N MET A 555 13.27 13.51 15.79
CA MET A 555 14.60 13.10 15.33
C MET A 555 15.64 14.09 15.79
N GLU A 556 16.84 13.61 16.09
CA GLU A 556 18.02 14.42 16.27
C GLU A 556 18.81 14.42 14.96
N ALA A 557 18.88 15.56 14.29
CA ALA A 557 19.61 15.74 13.04
C ALA A 557 20.90 16.53 13.28
N GLY A 558 22.05 16.00 12.79
CA GLY A 558 23.35 16.61 12.99
C GLY A 558 24.51 15.63 12.90
N PRO A 559 25.75 16.03 13.32
CA PRO A 559 26.95 15.22 13.13
C PRO A 559 26.98 13.92 13.93
N GLU A 560 26.15 13.79 14.97
CA GLU A 560 26.06 12.60 15.83
C GLU A 560 25.00 11.60 15.39
N GLY A 561 24.24 11.92 14.35
CA GLY A 561 23.28 10.98 13.74
C GLY A 561 24.01 9.76 13.17
N ARG A 562 23.53 8.55 13.39
CA ARG A 562 24.27 7.32 12.99
C ARG A 562 23.51 6.38 12.08
N TYR A 563 22.22 6.59 11.84
CA TYR A 563 21.40 5.52 11.26
C TYR A 563 20.78 5.88 9.91
N GLU A 564 20.52 7.16 9.65
CA GLU A 564 19.85 7.60 8.44
C GLU A 564 20.39 8.94 7.96
N ILE A 565 20.17 9.25 6.69
CA ILE A 565 20.57 10.49 6.05
C ILE A 565 19.29 11.16 5.56
N LEU A 566 19.02 12.37 6.08
CA LEU A 566 17.93 13.21 5.59
C LEU A 566 18.13 13.61 4.13
N THR A 567 17.09 14.12 3.51
CA THR A 567 17.10 14.67 2.14
C THR A 567 18.15 15.76 1.92
N THR A 568 18.54 16.47 2.97
CA THR A 568 19.67 17.44 2.99
C THR A 568 21.06 16.81 3.02
N GLY A 569 21.18 15.49 3.18
CA GLY A 569 22.46 14.81 3.42
C GLY A 569 22.96 14.87 4.88
N VAL A 570 22.22 15.47 5.80
CA VAL A 570 22.52 15.49 7.23
C VAL A 570 22.15 14.17 7.87
N GLN A 571 23.02 13.65 8.72
CA GLN A 571 22.75 12.42 9.48
C GLN A 571 21.70 12.66 10.56
N MET A 572 20.93 11.63 10.88
CA MET A 572 19.92 11.70 11.93
C MET A 572 19.80 10.40 12.72
N ARG A 573 19.14 10.50 13.88
CA ARG A 573 18.67 9.37 14.68
C ARG A 573 17.28 9.66 15.22
N GLN A 574 16.50 8.59 15.47
CA GLN A 574 15.18 8.73 16.08
C GLN A 574 15.29 9.22 17.55
N ALA A 575 14.31 10.02 17.96
CA ALA A 575 14.17 10.55 19.29
C ALA A 575 12.71 10.55 19.73
N LEU A 576 12.47 10.46 21.03
CA LEU A 576 11.12 10.58 21.57
C LEU A 576 10.65 12.03 21.54
N LEU A 577 9.35 12.22 21.35
CA LEU A 577 8.74 13.53 21.60
C LEU A 577 8.90 13.88 23.09
N PRO A 578 9.43 15.05 23.44
CA PRO A 578 9.46 15.52 24.82
C PRO A 578 8.06 15.42 25.45
N ASP A 579 7.97 14.97 26.71
CA ASP A 579 6.72 14.80 27.46
C ASP A 579 5.74 13.73 26.91
N SER A 580 6.17 12.91 25.94
CA SER A 580 5.36 11.76 25.49
C SER A 580 5.17 10.73 26.62
N ASN A 581 6.09 10.69 27.60
CA ASN A 581 6.10 9.71 28.70
C ASN A 581 6.01 8.25 28.18
N GLY A 582 6.62 7.99 27.01
CA GLY A 582 6.63 6.68 26.38
C GLY A 582 5.34 6.27 25.68
N ARG A 583 4.44 7.19 25.47
CA ARG A 583 3.24 6.99 24.67
C ARG A 583 3.53 7.50 23.28
N MET A 584 3.80 6.56 22.35
CA MET A 584 4.13 6.89 20.98
C MET A 584 2.94 6.81 20.02
N GLY A 585 1.89 6.07 20.38
CA GLY A 585 0.67 5.98 19.60
C GLY A 585 -0.42 6.92 20.10
N ARG A 586 -1.18 7.50 19.16
CA ARG A 586 -2.23 8.45 19.47
C ARG A 586 -3.38 8.31 18.46
N ILE A 587 -4.61 8.18 18.96
CA ILE A 587 -5.82 8.33 18.14
C ILE A 587 -6.52 9.59 18.63
N GLN A 588 -6.79 10.51 17.72
CA GLN A 588 -7.39 11.79 18.06
C GLN A 588 -8.62 12.07 17.23
N ALA A 589 -9.71 12.48 17.89
CA ALA A 589 -10.92 12.95 17.23
C ALA A 589 -10.95 14.48 17.16
N LEU A 590 -11.33 14.98 16.00
CA LEU A 590 -11.55 16.40 15.72
C LEU A 590 -12.99 16.61 15.27
N ASP A 591 -13.64 17.66 15.74
CA ASP A 591 -14.85 18.19 15.14
C ASP A 591 -14.44 19.25 14.08
N LEU A 592 -14.64 18.94 12.81
CA LEU A 592 -14.27 19.86 11.71
C LEU A 592 -15.22 21.06 11.59
N GLY A 593 -16.43 20.95 12.13
CA GLY A 593 -17.41 22.04 12.12
C GLY A 593 -17.08 23.14 13.11
N SER A 594 -16.68 22.77 14.33
CA SER A 594 -16.23 23.73 15.35
C SER A 594 -14.72 23.99 15.31
N GLN A 595 -13.95 23.19 14.57
CA GLN A 595 -12.48 23.19 14.54
C GLN A 595 -11.86 22.96 15.93
N GLU A 596 -12.46 22.08 16.73
CA GLU A 596 -12.04 21.77 18.08
C GLU A 596 -11.59 20.32 18.22
N PHE A 597 -10.72 20.07 19.21
CA PHE A 597 -10.33 18.74 19.63
C PHE A 597 -11.44 18.14 20.50
N ASP A 598 -11.90 16.93 20.15
CA ASP A 598 -12.99 16.27 20.85
C ASP A 598 -12.46 15.36 21.96
N TRP A 599 -11.69 14.36 21.60
CA TRP A 599 -11.04 13.46 22.53
C TRP A 599 -9.68 12.97 22.01
N LEU A 600 -8.90 12.44 22.94
CA LEU A 600 -7.55 11.94 22.71
C LEU A 600 -7.35 10.62 23.43
N HIS A 601 -7.08 9.55 22.68
CA HIS A 601 -6.61 8.28 23.19
C HIS A 601 -5.10 8.15 22.94
N ARG A 602 -4.27 8.04 24.01
CA ARG A 602 -2.82 7.84 23.91
C ARG A 602 -2.44 6.47 24.45
N GLN A 603 -1.57 5.78 23.71
CA GLN A 603 -1.10 4.44 24.02
C GLN A 603 0.42 4.32 23.83
N PRO A 604 1.09 3.33 24.50
CA PRO A 604 2.53 3.14 24.33
C PRO A 604 2.93 2.81 22.88
N SER A 605 2.15 1.93 22.23
CA SER A 605 2.46 1.39 20.91
C SER A 605 2.00 2.33 19.80
N PRO A 606 2.85 2.61 18.78
CA PRO A 606 2.46 3.36 17.58
C PRO A 606 1.24 2.80 16.88
N VAL A 607 0.39 3.68 16.33
CA VAL A 607 -0.74 3.31 15.47
C VAL A 607 -0.22 3.06 14.05
N ILE A 608 -0.48 1.88 13.51
CA ILE A 608 0.13 1.44 12.24
C ILE A 608 -0.91 1.14 11.15
N SER A 609 -2.16 0.81 11.52
CA SER A 609 -3.25 0.59 10.56
C SER A 609 -3.97 1.88 10.18
N SER A 610 -4.85 1.80 9.17
CA SER A 610 -5.89 2.83 8.97
C SER A 610 -6.80 2.95 10.20
N ILE A 611 -7.60 4.02 10.20
CA ILE A 611 -8.81 4.12 11.01
C ILE A 611 -10.01 3.72 10.14
N LEU A 612 -11.00 3.05 10.76
CA LEU A 612 -12.32 2.82 10.19
C LEU A 612 -13.36 3.38 11.15
N ALA A 613 -14.26 4.21 10.67
CA ALA A 613 -15.42 4.68 11.42
C ALA A 613 -16.72 4.03 10.91
N THR A 614 -17.67 3.73 11.78
CA THR A 614 -18.92 3.07 11.41
C THR A 614 -20.15 3.74 12.02
N ALA A 615 -21.32 3.57 11.39
CA ALA A 615 -22.59 4.03 11.93
C ALA A 615 -22.96 3.34 13.26
N GLY A 616 -22.32 2.23 13.62
CA GLY A 616 -22.42 1.60 14.94
C GLY A 616 -21.80 2.43 16.08
N GLY A 617 -21.23 3.60 15.79
CA GLY A 617 -20.59 4.48 16.76
C GLY A 617 -19.23 3.95 17.22
N LEU A 618 -18.52 3.28 16.35
CA LEU A 618 -17.23 2.66 16.63
C LEU A 618 -16.13 3.21 15.73
N VAL A 619 -14.93 3.27 16.30
CA VAL A 619 -13.67 3.58 15.61
C VAL A 619 -12.71 2.41 15.77
N PHE A 620 -12.33 1.75 14.68
CA PHE A 620 -11.38 0.63 14.69
C PHE A 620 -9.98 1.09 14.36
N ALA A 621 -8.98 0.51 15.04
CA ALA A 621 -7.56 0.78 14.85
C ALA A 621 -6.69 -0.42 15.22
N GLY A 622 -5.51 -0.51 14.59
CA GLY A 622 -4.48 -1.50 14.91
C GLY A 622 -3.14 -0.85 15.23
N ASP A 623 -2.36 -1.50 16.09
CA ASP A 623 -1.09 -0.95 16.57
C ASP A 623 0.11 -1.91 16.39
N LEU A 624 1.31 -1.36 16.59
CA LEU A 624 2.57 -2.09 16.43
C LEU A 624 2.71 -3.31 17.35
N ASN A 625 2.05 -3.31 18.51
CA ASN A 625 2.03 -4.43 19.45
C ASN A 625 1.03 -5.52 19.06
N ARG A 626 0.50 -5.46 17.82
CA ARG A 626 -0.44 -6.44 17.26
C ARG A 626 -1.82 -6.40 17.88
N ASN A 627 -2.17 -5.34 18.59
CA ASN A 627 -3.53 -5.15 19.08
C ASN A 627 -4.42 -4.62 17.96
N PHE A 628 -5.58 -5.21 17.84
CA PHE A 628 -6.69 -4.71 17.04
C PHE A 628 -7.83 -4.36 17.98
N LYS A 629 -8.34 -3.15 17.89
CA LYS A 629 -9.28 -2.59 18.87
C LYS A 629 -10.42 -1.81 18.24
N ALA A 630 -11.53 -1.75 18.94
CA ALA A 630 -12.67 -0.87 18.68
C ALA A 630 -12.83 0.12 19.84
N LEU A 631 -12.90 1.40 19.50
CA LEU A 631 -13.12 2.49 20.44
C LEU A 631 -14.53 3.05 20.29
N ASP A 632 -15.07 3.57 21.36
CA ASP A 632 -16.30 4.39 21.33
C ASP A 632 -16.03 5.68 20.56
N GLU A 633 -16.82 5.94 19.53
CA GLU A 633 -16.68 7.12 18.67
C GLU A 633 -16.80 8.45 19.43
N ALA A 634 -17.62 8.50 20.48
CA ALA A 634 -17.89 9.73 21.22
C ALA A 634 -16.83 10.04 22.29
N THR A 635 -16.14 9.03 22.82
CA THR A 635 -15.28 9.18 24.01
C THR A 635 -13.84 8.73 23.83
N GLY A 636 -13.55 7.91 22.80
CA GLY A 636 -12.24 7.28 22.61
C GLY A 636 -11.93 6.16 23.62
N GLU A 637 -12.91 5.69 24.39
CA GLU A 637 -12.78 4.54 25.28
C GLU A 637 -12.67 3.24 24.47
N VAL A 638 -11.76 2.34 24.85
CA VAL A 638 -11.64 1.02 24.22
C VAL A 638 -12.78 0.13 24.70
N LEU A 639 -13.65 -0.30 23.80
CA LEU A 639 -14.79 -1.18 24.08
C LEU A 639 -14.48 -2.66 23.81
N TRP A 640 -13.54 -2.93 22.90
CA TRP A 640 -13.11 -4.28 22.53
C TRP A 640 -11.68 -4.25 22.01
N GLU A 641 -10.91 -5.29 22.29
CA GLU A 641 -9.59 -5.49 21.74
C GLU A 641 -9.22 -6.97 21.62
N THR A 642 -8.34 -7.30 20.68
CA THR A 642 -7.79 -8.65 20.50
C THR A 642 -6.35 -8.58 19.99
N ASP A 643 -5.56 -9.59 20.32
CA ASP A 643 -4.21 -9.77 19.79
C ASP A 643 -4.23 -10.51 18.46
N LEU A 644 -3.44 -10.05 17.50
CA LEU A 644 -3.21 -10.70 16.22
C LEU A 644 -1.83 -11.39 16.22
N ASP A 645 -1.61 -12.32 15.28
CA ASP A 645 -0.33 -13.05 15.20
C ASP A 645 0.80 -12.17 14.63
N ASP A 646 0.48 -11.12 13.89
CA ASP A 646 1.43 -10.20 13.28
C ASP A 646 0.88 -8.76 13.26
N ILE A 647 1.67 -7.80 12.81
CA ILE A 647 1.35 -6.36 12.82
C ILE A 647 0.19 -6.04 11.89
N PRO A 648 -0.90 -5.44 12.38
CA PRO A 648 -2.06 -5.00 11.59
C PRO A 648 -1.75 -3.69 10.86
N SER A 649 -1.25 -3.76 9.67
CA SER A 649 -0.74 -2.61 8.90
C SER A 649 -1.48 -2.33 7.60
N SER A 650 -2.67 -2.89 7.41
CA SER A 650 -3.51 -2.65 6.24
C SER A 650 -4.61 -1.61 6.49
N THR A 651 -5.36 -1.32 5.45
CA THR A 651 -6.67 -0.67 5.59
C THR A 651 -7.63 -1.64 6.27
N ILE A 652 -8.34 -1.15 7.29
CA ILE A 652 -9.43 -1.86 7.96
C ILE A 652 -10.69 -1.64 7.15
N VAL A 653 -11.43 -2.71 6.88
CA VAL A 653 -12.67 -2.65 6.09
C VAL A 653 -13.82 -3.34 6.82
N THR A 654 -15.05 -2.94 6.52
CA THR A 654 -16.26 -3.65 6.99
C THR A 654 -17.22 -3.83 5.83
N TYR A 655 -17.89 -4.97 5.81
CA TYR A 655 -18.81 -5.37 4.76
C TYR A 655 -19.88 -6.28 5.32
N ALA A 656 -20.92 -6.58 4.55
CA ALA A 656 -21.91 -7.56 4.94
C ALA A 656 -22.15 -8.62 3.86
N VAL A 657 -22.43 -9.84 4.26
CA VAL A 657 -22.85 -10.94 3.38
C VAL A 657 -24.03 -11.65 4.05
N GLU A 658 -25.13 -11.80 3.32
CA GLU A 658 -26.36 -12.45 3.83
C GLU A 658 -26.82 -11.84 5.16
N ASP A 659 -26.86 -10.49 5.23
CA ASP A 659 -27.25 -9.69 6.41
C ASP A 659 -26.33 -9.87 7.65
N ILE A 660 -25.11 -10.37 7.48
CA ILE A 660 -24.13 -10.52 8.56
C ILE A 660 -22.98 -9.57 8.30
N GLN A 661 -22.74 -8.68 9.26
CA GLN A 661 -21.60 -7.75 9.21
C GLN A 661 -20.28 -8.44 9.60
N TYR A 662 -19.25 -8.13 8.85
CA TYR A 662 -17.87 -8.54 9.08
C TYR A 662 -16.95 -7.32 9.17
N VAL A 663 -15.88 -7.45 9.95
CA VAL A 663 -14.77 -6.49 10.03
C VAL A 663 -13.49 -7.22 9.67
N ALA A 664 -12.74 -6.70 8.71
CA ALA A 664 -11.53 -7.35 8.19
C ALA A 664 -10.30 -6.45 8.29
N ILE A 665 -9.15 -7.08 8.57
CA ILE A 665 -7.83 -6.46 8.59
C ILE A 665 -6.79 -7.46 8.12
N ALA A 666 -5.77 -7.01 7.38
CA ALA A 666 -4.62 -7.84 7.03
C ALA A 666 -3.41 -7.51 7.90
N THR A 667 -2.60 -8.54 8.16
CA THR A 667 -1.37 -8.48 8.94
C THR A 667 -0.18 -8.93 8.11
N GLY A 668 1.05 -8.69 8.62
CA GLY A 668 2.27 -9.20 8.02
C GLY A 668 3.02 -8.17 7.19
N GLN A 669 3.09 -6.95 7.66
CA GLN A 669 3.96 -5.96 7.06
C GLN A 669 5.39 -6.09 7.58
N THR A 670 6.35 -6.19 6.66
CA THR A 670 7.79 -6.16 6.94
C THR A 670 8.44 -4.89 6.41
N GLY A 671 7.65 -3.91 5.99
CA GLY A 671 8.12 -2.70 5.33
C GLY A 671 8.94 -1.79 6.23
N TYR A 672 9.77 -0.97 5.59
CA TYR A 672 10.69 -0.02 6.18
C TYR A 672 10.07 0.81 7.32
N HIS A 673 8.87 1.36 7.08
CA HIS A 673 8.17 2.21 8.02
C HIS A 673 7.82 1.51 9.36
N VAL A 674 7.35 0.27 9.29
CA VAL A 674 7.01 -0.51 10.49
C VAL A 674 8.27 -0.86 11.29
N ASN A 675 9.33 -1.27 10.59
CA ASN A 675 10.59 -1.66 11.23
C ASN A 675 11.23 -0.50 12.01
N ASP A 676 11.09 0.72 11.53
CA ASP A 676 11.70 1.87 12.17
C ASP A 676 10.87 2.37 13.37
N TRP A 677 9.55 2.31 13.30
CA TRP A 677 8.71 2.53 14.48
C TRP A 677 8.93 1.44 15.53
N ALA A 678 9.12 0.18 15.13
CA ALA A 678 9.49 -0.92 16.03
C ALA A 678 10.83 -0.64 16.73
N ARG A 679 11.85 -0.24 15.96
CA ARG A 679 13.17 0.11 16.52
C ARG A 679 13.08 1.28 17.51
N MET A 680 12.29 2.31 17.23
CA MET A 680 12.10 3.44 18.13
C MET A 680 11.37 3.00 19.41
N TYR A 681 10.38 2.13 19.30
CA TYR A 681 9.69 1.55 20.45
C TYR A 681 10.66 0.72 21.32
N ASP A 682 11.52 -0.10 20.70
CA ASP A 682 12.51 -0.92 21.41
C ASP A 682 13.52 -0.05 22.17
N ILE A 683 14.05 1.02 21.58
CA ILE A 683 14.93 1.98 22.24
C ILE A 683 14.25 2.57 23.47
N PHE A 684 12.98 2.92 23.36
CA PHE A 684 12.23 3.44 24.50
C PHE A 684 12.01 2.35 25.57
N ALA A 685 11.54 1.16 25.18
CA ALA A 685 11.27 0.05 26.09
C ALA A 685 12.53 -0.33 26.91
N GLU A 686 13.68 -0.44 26.24
CA GLU A 686 14.98 -0.68 26.89
C GLU A 686 15.32 0.42 27.91
N SER A 687 15.09 1.69 27.56
CA SER A 687 15.36 2.84 28.43
C SER A 687 14.52 2.83 29.71
N GLN A 688 13.34 2.19 29.66
CA GLN A 688 12.41 2.08 30.80
C GLN A 688 12.47 0.72 31.50
N GLY A 689 13.33 -0.20 31.06
CA GLY A 689 13.37 -1.57 31.58
C GLY A 689 12.09 -2.37 31.27
N MET A 690 11.37 -1.97 30.22
CA MET A 690 10.19 -2.68 29.71
C MET A 690 10.62 -3.81 28.74
N PRO A 691 9.77 -4.83 28.55
CA PRO A 691 10.01 -5.79 27.50
C PRO A 691 10.10 -5.10 26.12
N VAL A 692 11.12 -5.41 25.35
CA VAL A 692 11.17 -5.03 23.94
C VAL A 692 10.05 -5.75 23.18
N ASN A 693 9.59 -5.14 22.11
CA ASN A 693 8.58 -5.76 21.26
C ASN A 693 9.14 -7.08 20.71
N ASP A 694 8.50 -8.20 21.06
CA ASP A 694 8.81 -9.47 20.39
C ASP A 694 8.56 -9.27 18.88
N SER A 695 9.60 -9.44 18.09
CA SER A 695 9.51 -9.36 16.61
C SER A 695 8.29 -10.13 16.09
N PRO A 696 7.69 -9.71 14.98
CA PRO A 696 6.50 -10.37 14.42
C PRO A 696 6.68 -11.88 14.37
N LYS A 697 5.69 -12.62 14.82
CA LYS A 697 5.77 -14.10 14.90
C LYS A 697 5.54 -14.78 13.54
N GLY A 698 5.56 -13.99 12.45
CA GLY A 698 5.43 -14.50 11.08
C GLY A 698 4.03 -15.02 10.77
N GLY A 699 3.01 -14.29 11.17
CA GLY A 699 1.60 -14.63 11.02
C GLY A 699 0.86 -13.79 9.99
N ALA A 700 1.49 -13.49 8.83
CA ALA A 700 0.82 -12.78 7.74
C ALA A 700 -0.51 -13.46 7.38
N ALA A 701 -1.61 -12.73 7.47
CA ALA A 701 -2.94 -13.27 7.24
C ALA A 701 -3.98 -12.15 7.02
N ILE A 702 -5.09 -12.51 6.39
CA ILE A 702 -6.35 -11.77 6.48
C ILE A 702 -7.10 -12.30 7.71
N TRP A 703 -7.54 -11.41 8.56
CA TRP A 703 -8.36 -11.69 9.74
C TRP A 703 -9.74 -11.11 9.55
N VAL A 704 -10.78 -11.90 9.75
CA VAL A 704 -12.16 -11.45 9.59
C VAL A 704 -12.96 -11.82 10.83
N PHE A 705 -13.60 -10.82 11.40
CA PHE A 705 -14.37 -10.90 12.64
C PHE A 705 -15.86 -10.69 12.35
N THR A 706 -16.72 -11.31 13.16
CA THR A 706 -18.17 -11.12 13.15
C THR A 706 -18.74 -11.30 14.57
N LEU A 707 -19.98 -10.93 14.80
CA LEU A 707 -20.64 -11.18 16.09
C LEU A 707 -20.81 -12.68 16.34
N ALA A 708 -20.57 -13.12 17.57
CA ALA A 708 -20.89 -14.49 17.99
C ALA A 708 -22.38 -14.77 17.78
N ARG A 709 -22.71 -15.93 17.23
CA ARG A 709 -24.09 -16.38 16.99
C ARG A 709 -24.59 -17.24 18.15
#